data_37e9aa41d9fbca09e730ae82f447ff1e
#
_entry.id   37e9aa41d9fbca09e730ae82f447ff1e
#
_cell.length_a   1.000
_cell.length_b   1.000
_cell.length_c   1.000
_cell.angle_alpha   90.00
_cell.angle_beta   90.00
_cell.angle_gamma   90.00
#
_symmetry.space_group_name_H-M   'P 1'
#
loop_
_entity.id
_entity.type
_entity.pdbx_description
1 polymer ?
#
loop_
_entity_poly.entity_id
_entity_poly.type
_entity_poly.pdbx_seq_one_letter_code
_entity_poly.pdbx_strand_id
1 'polypeptide(L)'
;MRTASPRLLALRSVLLPVLLYGAGSYAFLSWGRAGLAPLHPDVILTFGVLAFWRYGWQLVHYARAAWYALWHYPRLREAAHRIASRRPWPRRIYFVMPCYMEEAWVSMEAMQAVMANIAGLPCQVTLVAAVGCDQDESVIASAWRAHPARDQVELVFQRQSQGKRVALGHALRAVARRYDDEPDSITVLMDGDTWLGPGALERVLPFFVAYRDLGALTTNEAAYIPGKGAWYRDWFGLKFGQRNVLFQSHALSHKVLTLTGRFSVFRTSIVVAEDFLRMIESDTLDHWLHGRFRFLMGDDKSSWFHVLRAGWKMLYLPDVTCVSLESRELTFLRASVSLPYRWFGNTMRNNPRALALGPWRTGWFIWFVLLDQRLSMWTSLVGISGATVLAVTKSLLFLPMYIAWAALVRTVQLVMIAAHGHRVSLRSIPIMLYTHWVGSVVKIRAWHHLADQSWSKGGAAQATFAPRGPLRRLAPHGTMAMAYLAFALVILLAHSALRLPGGELFAAEAAEAVDAAKQGVRAGDGQDDAAALQALIDKQPPGPVTIRLPAGQLDFNQPLVIRRDDVALVGAGADRTRIVSHLRAPQEAVIRVEGQPGKRVGYLAQPLAAGDTMLRGVAASAFAPGSLVWLKEPNDDAFLQKIGSRAWNRQYPYLRQALAGVAGSDAAGVHLAAPAGVDFDAGRTEVLQVHPVRGVRLADFGIEQLADGRDIASVRHVYENVLPQVAVDGISLMWTQDARIERVTVRNAGRHPISIEQSHGFAVRDCVLDGAWNKGDGGSGYLRIARSYRGTVEGCRVRGIRHIALQWSSAFNTLRDIASEVDVNFHGGFSHDNTVQDVRFAIPREHHWGPVFRTPPDARWAPPDGPDNVVLSAPGAQTASTAPAARSASPAR
;
A
#
# COMPACT_ATOMS: atom_id res chain seq x y z
N MET A 1 10.44 33.61 36.34
CA MET A 1 10.24 32.18 35.94
C MET A 1 10.10 32.10 34.43
N ARG A 2 11.04 31.46 33.74
CA ARG A 2 10.92 31.23 32.27
C ARG A 2 9.73 30.30 32.03
N THR A 3 8.64 30.80 31.46
CA THR A 3 7.49 29.97 31.05
C THR A 3 7.97 28.96 30.03
N ALA A 4 7.81 27.67 30.32
CA ALA A 4 8.18 26.58 29.39
C ALA A 4 7.47 26.77 28.05
N SER A 5 8.18 26.52 26.93
CA SER A 5 7.59 26.66 25.60
C SER A 5 6.31 25.82 25.45
N PRO A 6 5.30 26.29 24.71
CA PRO A 6 4.06 25.53 24.51
C PRO A 6 4.28 24.09 24.03
N ARG A 7 5.30 23.88 23.19
CA ARG A 7 5.70 22.53 22.73
C ARG A 7 6.21 21.66 23.86
N LEU A 8 7.01 22.18 24.77
CA LEU A 8 7.53 21.43 25.90
C LEU A 8 6.40 21.01 26.86
N LEU A 9 5.41 21.90 27.09
CA LEU A 9 4.23 21.58 27.89
C LEU A 9 3.34 20.49 27.22
N ALA A 10 3.21 20.52 25.90
CA ALA A 10 2.49 19.51 25.14
C ALA A 10 3.22 18.16 25.22
N LEU A 11 4.54 18.12 25.05
CA LEU A 11 5.34 16.89 25.18
C LEU A 11 5.27 16.29 26.59
N ARG A 12 5.29 17.11 27.63
CA ARG A 12 5.09 16.62 29.00
C ARG A 12 3.72 16.01 29.22
N SER A 13 2.67 16.53 28.57
CA SER A 13 1.30 16.03 28.70
C SER A 13 1.11 14.63 28.13
N VAL A 14 1.99 14.13 27.26
CA VAL A 14 1.89 12.81 26.63
C VAL A 14 2.53 11.69 27.45
N LEU A 15 3.39 12.01 28.43
CA LEU A 15 4.15 11.00 29.18
C LEU A 15 3.24 10.02 29.90
N LEU A 16 2.28 10.50 30.68
CA LEU A 16 1.36 9.66 31.44
C LEU A 16 0.43 8.82 30.56
N PRO A 17 -0.20 9.34 29.49
CA PRO A 17 -0.93 8.52 28.52
C PRO A 17 -0.09 7.44 27.85
N VAL A 18 1.17 7.72 27.47
CA VAL A 18 2.06 6.74 26.85
C VAL A 18 2.44 5.64 27.86
N LEU A 19 2.77 5.99 29.07
CA LEU A 19 3.06 4.98 30.12
C LEU A 19 1.85 4.09 30.39
N LEU A 20 0.69 4.68 30.61
CA LEU A 20 -0.50 3.91 30.98
C LEU A 20 -1.02 3.06 29.80
N TYR A 21 -1.25 3.67 28.66
CA TYR A 21 -1.84 2.96 27.52
C TYR A 21 -0.79 2.26 26.66
N GLY A 22 0.38 2.83 26.47
CA GLY A 22 1.45 2.21 25.69
C GLY A 22 2.06 1.01 26.41
N ALA A 23 2.61 1.22 27.60
CA ALA A 23 3.23 0.13 28.36
C ALA A 23 2.18 -0.89 28.85
N GLY A 24 1.00 -0.42 29.30
CA GLY A 24 -0.09 -1.31 29.74
C GLY A 24 -0.63 -2.18 28.60
N SER A 25 -0.85 -1.61 27.41
CA SER A 25 -1.27 -2.39 26.24
C SER A 25 -0.18 -3.37 25.78
N TYR A 26 1.08 -2.95 25.79
CA TYR A 26 2.20 -3.83 25.46
C TYR A 26 2.31 -5.03 26.41
N ALA A 27 2.22 -4.78 27.72
CA ALA A 27 2.25 -5.83 28.74
C ALA A 27 1.07 -6.80 28.58
N PHE A 28 -0.14 -6.28 28.35
CA PHE A 28 -1.33 -7.09 28.11
C PHE A 28 -1.23 -7.94 26.84
N LEU A 29 -0.74 -7.36 25.74
CA LEU A 29 -0.51 -8.09 24.48
C LEU A 29 0.56 -9.17 24.62
N SER A 30 1.64 -8.89 25.35
CA SER A 30 2.71 -9.86 25.63
C SER A 30 2.20 -11.03 26.47
N TRP A 31 1.38 -10.75 27.50
CA TRP A 31 0.71 -11.78 28.31
C TRP A 31 -0.29 -12.58 27.48
N GLY A 32 -1.18 -11.92 26.73
CA GLY A 32 -2.21 -12.56 25.92
C GLY A 32 -1.65 -13.45 24.81
N ARG A 33 -0.46 -13.09 24.26
CA ARG A 33 0.24 -13.91 23.26
C ARG A 33 0.59 -15.30 23.81
N ALA A 34 0.95 -15.42 25.07
CA ALA A 34 1.25 -16.71 25.67
C ALA A 34 0.03 -17.64 25.73
N GLY A 35 -1.19 -17.06 25.82
CA GLY A 35 -2.45 -17.82 25.82
C GLY A 35 -3.03 -18.15 24.43
N LEU A 36 -2.43 -17.59 23.35
CA LEU A 36 -2.90 -17.75 21.97
C LEU A 36 -1.85 -18.42 21.05
N ALA A 37 -1.07 -19.34 21.56
CA ALA A 37 -0.10 -20.07 20.72
C ALA A 37 -0.75 -21.27 20.00
N PRO A 38 -0.45 -21.50 18.69
CA PRO A 38 0.33 -20.69 17.75
C PRO A 38 -0.49 -19.56 17.14
N LEU A 39 0.20 -18.54 16.58
CA LEU A 39 -0.45 -17.44 15.85
C LEU A 39 -1.30 -18.03 14.71
N HIS A 40 -2.62 -17.95 14.86
CA HIS A 40 -3.56 -18.46 13.87
C HIS A 40 -3.52 -17.57 12.61
N PRO A 41 -3.64 -18.11 11.37
CA PRO A 41 -3.72 -17.30 10.14
C PRO A 41 -4.74 -16.16 10.20
N ASP A 42 -5.87 -16.40 10.89
CA ASP A 42 -6.92 -15.39 11.11
C ASP A 42 -6.41 -14.15 11.87
N VAL A 43 -5.44 -14.32 12.76
CA VAL A 43 -4.78 -13.20 13.48
C VAL A 43 -3.98 -12.36 12.50
N ILE A 44 -3.26 -13.01 11.58
CA ILE A 44 -2.47 -12.32 10.54
C ILE A 44 -3.42 -11.53 9.62
N LEU A 45 -4.53 -12.11 9.20
CA LEU A 45 -5.53 -11.42 8.37
C LEU A 45 -6.15 -10.23 9.11
N THR A 46 -6.56 -10.42 10.37
CA THR A 46 -7.25 -9.37 11.17
C THR A 46 -6.31 -8.24 11.58
N PHE A 47 -5.08 -8.55 11.97
CA PHE A 47 -4.13 -7.59 12.53
C PHE A 47 -2.97 -7.25 11.58
N GLY A 48 -2.69 -8.06 10.57
CA GLY A 48 -1.50 -7.99 9.71
C GLY A 48 -1.70 -7.16 8.45
N VAL A 49 -2.35 -7.70 7.42
CA VAL A 49 -2.33 -7.12 6.05
C VAL A 49 -2.91 -5.71 5.99
N LEU A 50 -4.13 -5.51 6.53
CA LEU A 50 -4.75 -4.19 6.56
C LEU A 50 -4.05 -3.26 7.54
N ALA A 51 -3.52 -3.78 8.67
CA ALA A 51 -2.75 -3.02 9.62
C ALA A 51 -1.46 -2.51 8.99
N PHE A 52 -0.70 -3.34 8.27
CA PHE A 52 0.52 -2.94 7.58
C PHE A 52 0.25 -1.78 6.61
N TRP A 53 -0.77 -1.88 5.77
CA TRP A 53 -1.16 -0.80 4.88
C TRP A 53 -1.60 0.46 5.65
N ARG A 54 -2.53 0.33 6.61
CA ARG A 54 -3.08 1.49 7.35
C ARG A 54 -2.04 2.18 8.21
N TYR A 55 -1.21 1.43 8.91
CA TYR A 55 -0.17 2.00 9.77
C TYR A 55 1.02 2.50 8.96
N GLY A 56 1.42 1.79 7.92
CA GLY A 56 2.44 2.27 6.97
C GLY A 56 2.04 3.59 6.33
N TRP A 57 0.78 3.71 5.87
CA TRP A 57 0.25 4.95 5.34
C TRP A 57 0.24 6.08 6.37
N GLN A 58 -0.12 5.79 7.61
CA GLN A 58 -0.08 6.75 8.70
C GLN A 58 1.35 7.21 9.02
N LEU A 59 2.32 6.29 9.01
CA LEU A 59 3.75 6.63 9.17
C LEU A 59 4.25 7.54 8.04
N VAL A 60 3.83 7.31 6.79
CA VAL A 60 4.12 8.23 5.67
C VAL A 60 3.60 9.64 5.97
N HIS A 61 2.38 9.77 6.48
CA HIS A 61 1.86 11.08 6.88
C HIS A 61 2.68 11.72 8.00
N TYR A 62 3.12 10.95 8.99
CA TYR A 62 3.92 11.46 10.10
C TYR A 62 5.32 11.90 9.64
N ALA A 63 5.99 11.10 8.82
CA ALA A 63 7.29 11.45 8.26
C ALA A 63 7.19 12.73 7.42
N ARG A 64 6.17 12.85 6.57
CA ARG A 64 5.92 14.05 5.77
C ARG A 64 5.58 15.27 6.62
N ALA A 65 4.78 15.12 7.67
CA ALA A 65 4.44 16.22 8.59
C ALA A 65 5.67 16.68 9.37
N ALA A 66 6.49 15.76 9.88
CA ALA A 66 7.74 16.08 10.56
C ALA A 66 8.73 16.78 9.61
N TRP A 67 8.89 16.29 8.39
CA TRP A 67 9.72 16.94 7.37
C TRP A 67 9.25 18.36 7.06
N TYR A 68 7.92 18.53 6.88
CA TYR A 68 7.35 19.85 6.67
C TYR A 68 7.64 20.79 7.83
N ALA A 69 7.36 20.36 9.07
CA ALA A 69 7.50 21.18 10.28
C ALA A 69 8.95 21.56 10.60
N LEU A 70 9.91 20.65 10.38
CA LEU A 70 11.29 20.80 10.85
C LEU A 70 12.21 21.39 9.77
N TRP A 71 11.92 21.15 8.47
CA TRP A 71 12.84 21.50 7.39
C TRP A 71 12.21 22.35 6.29
N HIS A 72 11.07 21.92 5.76
CA HIS A 72 10.50 22.58 4.60
C HIS A 72 9.88 23.94 4.94
N TYR A 73 9.01 23.96 5.94
CA TYR A 73 8.27 25.17 6.32
C TYR A 73 9.16 26.29 6.86
N PRO A 74 10.14 26.06 7.76
CA PRO A 74 11.04 27.13 8.22
C PRO A 74 11.79 27.80 7.07
N ARG A 75 12.32 27.01 6.13
CA ARG A 75 13.01 27.55 4.94
C ARG A 75 12.07 28.32 4.01
N LEU A 76 10.87 27.77 3.80
CA LEU A 76 9.84 28.41 2.98
C LEU A 76 9.43 29.78 3.58
N ARG A 77 9.27 29.82 4.91
CA ARG A 77 8.96 31.07 5.63
C ARG A 77 10.09 32.08 5.53
N GLU A 78 11.32 31.69 5.80
CA GLU A 78 12.49 32.55 5.69
C GLU A 78 12.64 33.09 4.27
N ALA A 79 12.49 32.23 3.27
CA ALA A 79 12.54 32.65 1.87
C ALA A 79 11.41 33.66 1.54
N ALA A 80 10.18 33.38 2.02
CA ALA A 80 9.06 34.29 1.82
C ALA A 80 9.34 35.69 2.43
N HIS A 81 9.84 35.76 3.66
CA HIS A 81 10.21 37.00 4.30
C HIS A 81 11.34 37.74 3.55
N ARG A 82 12.38 37.04 3.16
CA ARG A 82 13.52 37.58 2.41
C ARG A 82 13.10 38.15 1.05
N ILE A 83 12.20 37.53 0.36
CA ILE A 83 11.68 38.00 -0.94
C ILE A 83 10.72 39.16 -0.71
N ALA A 84 9.81 39.05 0.25
CA ALA A 84 8.83 40.10 0.55
C ALA A 84 9.47 41.40 1.07
N SER A 85 10.59 41.34 1.81
CA SER A 85 11.30 42.51 2.26
C SER A 85 11.91 43.37 1.12
N ARG A 86 12.03 42.78 -0.10
CA ARG A 86 12.56 43.44 -1.31
C ARG A 86 11.47 43.83 -2.30
N ARG A 87 10.19 43.62 -1.99
CA ARG A 87 9.05 43.91 -2.86
C ARG A 87 8.05 44.79 -2.14
N PRO A 88 7.35 45.69 -2.86
CA PRO A 88 6.26 46.42 -2.25
C PRO A 88 5.15 45.48 -1.77
N TRP A 89 4.57 45.83 -0.63
CA TRP A 89 3.37 45.14 -0.15
C TRP A 89 2.16 45.63 -0.95
N PRO A 90 1.07 44.85 -1.00
CA PRO A 90 -0.15 45.27 -1.69
C PRO A 90 -0.71 46.54 -1.08
N ARG A 91 -1.19 47.45 -1.89
CA ARG A 91 -1.79 48.72 -1.43
C ARG A 91 -3.05 48.44 -0.64
N ARG A 92 -3.83 47.46 -1.07
CA ARG A 92 -5.10 47.11 -0.45
C ARG A 92 -5.27 45.59 -0.30
N ILE A 93 -5.79 45.20 0.86
CA ILE A 93 -6.24 43.83 1.14
C ILE A 93 -7.71 43.82 1.54
N TYR A 94 -8.38 42.69 1.37
CA TYR A 94 -9.80 42.58 1.61
C TYR A 94 -10.09 41.57 2.69
N PHE A 95 -11.07 41.85 3.55
CA PHE A 95 -11.67 40.92 4.48
C PHE A 95 -13.14 40.67 4.13
N VAL A 96 -13.60 39.45 4.20
CA VAL A 96 -15.00 39.07 4.10
C VAL A 96 -15.37 38.28 5.35
N MET A 97 -16.28 38.83 6.14
CA MET A 97 -16.69 38.27 7.42
C MET A 97 -18.22 38.09 7.46
N PRO A 98 -18.74 36.88 7.17
CA PRO A 98 -20.16 36.62 7.35
C PRO A 98 -20.46 36.44 8.85
N CYS A 99 -21.41 37.20 9.36
CA CYS A 99 -21.91 37.16 10.74
C CYS A 99 -23.42 36.93 10.71
N TYR A 100 -23.93 35.96 11.48
CA TYR A 100 -25.34 35.67 11.54
C TYR A 100 -25.76 35.25 12.94
N MET A 101 -26.41 36.16 13.66
CA MET A 101 -26.96 35.94 15.00
C MET A 101 -25.93 35.27 15.95
N GLU A 102 -24.71 35.78 15.93
CA GLU A 102 -23.68 35.40 16.91
C GLU A 102 -23.94 36.11 18.25
N GLU A 103 -23.42 35.52 19.34
CA GLU A 103 -23.45 36.20 20.64
C GLU A 103 -22.59 37.50 20.57
N ALA A 104 -23.07 38.59 21.15
CA ALA A 104 -22.44 39.90 21.02
C ALA A 104 -20.94 39.90 21.41
N TRP A 105 -20.59 39.16 22.46
CA TRP A 105 -19.17 39.06 22.91
C TRP A 105 -18.32 38.32 21.85
N VAL A 106 -18.88 37.32 21.14
CA VAL A 106 -18.18 36.57 20.08
C VAL A 106 -17.80 37.50 18.93
N SER A 107 -18.80 38.23 18.40
CA SER A 107 -18.57 39.20 17.31
C SER A 107 -17.63 40.35 17.73
N MET A 108 -17.74 40.79 18.99
CA MET A 108 -16.84 41.85 19.55
C MET A 108 -15.39 41.37 19.59
N GLU A 109 -15.11 40.20 20.18
CA GLU A 109 -13.77 39.63 20.29
C GLU A 109 -13.18 39.35 18.91
N ALA A 110 -13.96 38.79 17.99
CA ALA A 110 -13.54 38.53 16.63
C ALA A 110 -13.13 39.79 15.90
N MET A 111 -13.96 40.85 15.98
CA MET A 111 -13.69 42.11 15.31
C MET A 111 -12.49 42.85 15.92
N GLN A 112 -12.34 42.85 17.25
CA GLN A 112 -11.18 43.44 17.93
C GLN A 112 -9.88 42.74 17.51
N ALA A 113 -9.89 41.40 17.43
CA ALA A 113 -8.75 40.62 16.98
C ALA A 113 -8.36 40.94 15.52
N VAL A 114 -9.35 41.12 14.64
CA VAL A 114 -9.10 41.54 13.24
C VAL A 114 -8.47 42.92 13.20
N MET A 115 -9.05 43.90 13.90
CA MET A 115 -8.55 45.28 13.96
C MET A 115 -7.11 45.34 14.52
N ALA A 116 -6.82 44.57 15.58
CA ALA A 116 -5.49 44.46 16.15
C ALA A 116 -4.43 43.86 15.19
N ASN A 117 -4.86 42.94 14.29
CA ASN A 117 -3.99 42.37 13.25
C ASN A 117 -3.78 43.32 12.07
N ILE A 118 -4.70 44.24 11.83
CA ILE A 118 -4.59 45.25 10.76
C ILE A 118 -3.69 46.40 11.20
N ALA A 119 -3.76 46.77 12.48
CA ALA A 119 -2.98 47.88 13.02
C ALA A 119 -1.47 47.69 12.76
N GLY A 120 -0.86 48.65 12.09
CA GLY A 120 0.57 48.66 11.75
C GLY A 120 0.91 47.93 10.43
N LEU A 121 -0.05 47.39 9.72
CA LEU A 121 0.20 46.87 8.35
C LEU A 121 0.41 48.07 7.40
N PRO A 122 1.32 47.96 6.41
CA PRO A 122 1.57 49.03 5.44
C PRO A 122 0.56 49.05 4.28
N CYS A 123 -0.69 48.60 4.49
CA CYS A 123 -1.73 48.53 3.46
C CYS A 123 -3.09 48.98 3.99
N GLN A 124 -3.92 49.53 3.10
CA GLN A 124 -5.33 49.81 3.38
C GLN A 124 -6.13 48.51 3.39
N VAL A 125 -7.15 48.46 4.21
CA VAL A 125 -8.03 47.28 4.33
C VAL A 125 -9.47 47.65 4.05
N THR A 126 -10.10 46.90 3.14
CA THR A 126 -11.56 46.93 2.99
C THR A 126 -12.15 45.71 3.71
N LEU A 127 -12.93 45.92 4.77
CA LEU A 127 -13.63 44.86 5.50
C LEU A 127 -15.10 44.86 5.11
N VAL A 128 -15.52 43.81 4.47
CA VAL A 128 -16.94 43.60 4.10
C VAL A 128 -17.57 42.65 5.12
N ALA A 129 -18.39 43.19 6.01
CA ALA A 129 -19.18 42.41 6.97
C ALA A 129 -20.54 42.08 6.38
N ALA A 130 -20.80 40.80 6.17
CA ALA A 130 -22.11 40.34 5.71
C ALA A 130 -22.97 39.95 6.93
N VAL A 131 -23.91 40.81 7.30
CA VAL A 131 -24.67 40.77 8.55
C VAL A 131 -26.12 40.36 8.31
N GLY A 132 -26.69 39.59 9.26
CA GLY A 132 -28.07 39.12 9.20
C GLY A 132 -29.06 39.91 10.03
N CYS A 133 -28.59 40.74 10.96
CA CYS A 133 -29.45 41.51 11.87
C CYS A 133 -28.76 42.79 12.32
N ASP A 134 -29.53 43.74 12.90
CA ASP A 134 -29.02 45.01 13.40
C ASP A 134 -28.09 44.89 14.57
N GLN A 135 -28.22 43.85 15.39
CA GLN A 135 -27.36 43.56 16.51
C GLN A 135 -25.93 43.27 16.03
N ASP A 136 -25.76 42.36 15.04
CA ASP A 136 -24.46 42.02 14.47
C ASP A 136 -23.78 43.30 13.91
N GLU A 137 -24.54 44.12 13.18
CA GLU A 137 -24.05 45.37 12.60
C GLU A 137 -23.58 46.33 13.67
N SER A 138 -24.41 46.58 14.72
CA SER A 138 -24.11 47.49 15.79
C SER A 138 -22.86 47.10 16.59
N VAL A 139 -22.68 45.83 16.88
CA VAL A 139 -21.51 45.28 17.59
C VAL A 139 -20.21 45.49 16.77
N ILE A 140 -20.24 45.11 15.48
CA ILE A 140 -19.10 45.23 14.58
C ILE A 140 -18.73 46.70 14.38
N ALA A 141 -19.73 47.59 14.16
CA ALA A 141 -19.50 49.02 14.03
C ALA A 141 -18.92 49.65 15.30
N SER A 142 -19.37 49.22 16.48
CA SER A 142 -18.85 49.70 17.75
C SER A 142 -17.38 49.29 17.97
N ALA A 143 -17.03 48.03 17.69
CA ALA A 143 -15.67 47.52 17.76
C ALA A 143 -14.72 48.28 16.80
N TRP A 144 -15.19 48.54 15.56
CA TRP A 144 -14.42 49.30 14.57
C TRP A 144 -14.18 50.78 15.00
N ARG A 145 -15.25 51.48 15.43
CA ARG A 145 -15.15 52.89 15.86
C ARG A 145 -14.21 53.05 17.05
N ALA A 146 -14.21 52.14 17.97
CA ALA A 146 -13.40 52.20 19.18
C ALA A 146 -11.91 51.90 18.93
N HIS A 147 -11.52 51.36 17.77
CA HIS A 147 -10.15 50.95 17.55
C HIS A 147 -9.30 52.04 16.89
N PRO A 148 -8.02 52.25 17.33
CA PRO A 148 -7.14 53.31 16.79
C PRO A 148 -6.87 53.16 15.27
N ALA A 149 -6.87 51.94 14.73
CA ALA A 149 -6.62 51.68 13.31
C ALA A 149 -7.87 51.83 12.42
N ARG A 150 -8.96 52.46 12.91
CA ARG A 150 -10.22 52.61 12.15
C ARG A 150 -10.03 53.32 10.81
N ASP A 151 -9.14 54.31 10.74
CA ASP A 151 -8.88 55.11 9.54
C ASP A 151 -8.14 54.30 8.44
N GLN A 152 -7.53 53.17 8.81
CA GLN A 152 -6.92 52.20 7.89
C GLN A 152 -7.92 51.21 7.28
N VAL A 153 -9.17 51.19 7.83
CA VAL A 153 -10.16 50.16 7.47
C VAL A 153 -11.42 50.82 6.90
N GLU A 154 -11.67 50.60 5.62
CA GLU A 154 -12.97 50.86 5.00
C GLU A 154 -13.95 49.75 5.41
N LEU A 155 -14.89 50.06 6.31
CA LEU A 155 -15.91 49.08 6.75
C LEU A 155 -17.14 49.17 5.86
N VAL A 156 -17.54 48.05 5.26
CA VAL A 156 -18.68 47.94 4.35
C VAL A 156 -19.66 46.87 4.88
N PHE A 157 -20.90 47.26 5.10
CA PHE A 157 -21.95 46.31 5.47
C PHE A 157 -22.72 45.79 4.26
N GLN A 158 -22.97 44.46 4.24
CA GLN A 158 -23.84 43.80 3.28
C GLN A 158 -24.97 43.08 4.07
N ARG A 159 -26.15 43.62 4.06
CA ARG A 159 -27.29 42.99 4.74
C ARG A 159 -27.93 41.91 3.87
N GLN A 160 -28.12 40.72 4.44
CA GLN A 160 -28.87 39.66 3.79
C GLN A 160 -29.25 38.54 4.80
N SER A 161 -30.34 37.79 4.52
CA SER A 161 -30.87 36.74 5.39
C SER A 161 -31.01 35.39 4.67
N GLN A 162 -30.51 35.26 3.42
CA GLN A 162 -30.71 34.09 2.57
C GLN A 162 -29.63 32.98 2.81
N GLY A 163 -28.83 33.12 3.85
CA GLY A 163 -27.84 32.15 4.27
C GLY A 163 -26.38 32.49 3.86
N LYS A 164 -25.43 31.78 4.47
CA LYS A 164 -23.99 32.09 4.39
C LYS A 164 -23.44 32.17 2.97
N ARG A 165 -23.84 31.28 2.04
CA ARG A 165 -23.33 31.30 0.66
C ARG A 165 -23.72 32.57 -0.09
N VAL A 166 -24.98 33.00 0.05
CA VAL A 166 -25.47 34.25 -0.56
C VAL A 166 -24.72 35.43 0.08
N ALA A 167 -24.53 35.38 1.40
CA ALA A 167 -23.76 36.38 2.13
C ALA A 167 -22.34 36.54 1.57
N LEU A 168 -21.64 35.43 1.41
CA LEU A 168 -20.28 35.40 0.84
C LEU A 168 -20.29 35.92 -0.61
N GLY A 169 -21.25 35.51 -1.44
CA GLY A 169 -21.35 35.98 -2.82
C GLY A 169 -21.55 37.49 -2.92
N HIS A 170 -22.49 38.05 -2.16
CA HIS A 170 -22.70 39.51 -2.11
C HIS A 170 -21.48 40.26 -1.60
N ALA A 171 -20.83 39.76 -0.54
CA ALA A 171 -19.64 40.36 0.00
C ALA A 171 -18.46 40.30 -1.00
N LEU A 172 -18.26 39.22 -1.67
CA LEU A 172 -17.21 39.09 -2.69
C LEU A 172 -17.49 39.95 -3.94
N ARG A 173 -18.77 40.13 -4.32
CA ARG A 173 -19.11 41.14 -5.35
C ARG A 173 -18.82 42.58 -4.91
N ALA A 174 -18.96 42.85 -3.63
CA ALA A 174 -18.53 44.18 -3.09
C ALA A 174 -17.00 44.33 -3.13
N VAL A 175 -16.26 43.27 -2.90
CA VAL A 175 -14.80 43.24 -3.10
C VAL A 175 -14.47 43.44 -4.58
N ALA A 176 -15.12 42.70 -5.50
CA ALA A 176 -14.88 42.77 -6.94
C ALA A 176 -15.05 44.18 -7.50
N ARG A 177 -16.03 44.95 -7.00
CA ARG A 177 -16.23 46.36 -7.40
C ARG A 177 -15.14 47.30 -6.92
N ARG A 178 -14.33 46.90 -5.94
CA ARG A 178 -13.26 47.69 -5.33
C ARG A 178 -11.86 47.21 -5.68
N TYR A 179 -11.80 46.07 -6.35
CA TYR A 179 -10.52 45.49 -6.73
C TYR A 179 -9.94 46.23 -7.94
N ASP A 180 -8.70 46.63 -7.81
CA ASP A 180 -7.94 47.44 -8.75
C ASP A 180 -6.91 46.65 -9.55
N ASP A 181 -7.14 45.36 -9.70
CA ASP A 181 -6.29 44.38 -10.43
C ASP A 181 -4.85 44.25 -9.90
N GLU A 182 -4.63 44.60 -8.64
CA GLU A 182 -3.33 44.44 -7.99
C GLU A 182 -3.01 42.97 -7.77
N PRO A 183 -1.94 42.43 -8.43
CA PRO A 183 -1.70 40.96 -8.47
C PRO A 183 -1.40 40.34 -7.12
N ASP A 184 -0.79 41.09 -6.20
CA ASP A 184 -0.36 40.56 -4.90
C ASP A 184 -1.41 40.85 -3.79
N SER A 185 -2.54 41.47 -4.14
CA SER A 185 -3.66 41.70 -3.24
C SER A 185 -4.29 40.38 -2.79
N ILE A 186 -4.71 40.31 -1.53
CA ILE A 186 -5.34 39.14 -0.93
C ILE A 186 -6.74 39.41 -0.42
N THR A 187 -7.54 38.39 -0.39
CA THR A 187 -8.85 38.39 0.26
C THR A 187 -8.88 37.33 1.35
N VAL A 188 -9.15 37.73 2.57
CA VAL A 188 -9.36 36.88 3.73
C VAL A 188 -10.82 36.52 3.85
N LEU A 189 -11.14 35.22 3.87
CA LEU A 189 -12.45 34.74 4.25
C LEU A 189 -12.40 34.20 5.67
N MET A 190 -13.18 34.77 6.58
CA MET A 190 -13.15 34.46 8.01
C MET A 190 -14.56 34.45 8.60
N ASP A 191 -14.93 33.35 9.30
CA ASP A 191 -16.21 33.29 10.02
C ASP A 191 -16.26 34.31 11.18
N GLY A 192 -17.42 34.86 11.44
CA GLY A 192 -17.64 35.87 12.49
C GLY A 192 -17.47 35.35 13.92
N ASP A 193 -17.33 34.04 14.12
CA ASP A 193 -17.04 33.37 15.38
C ASP A 193 -15.55 33.00 15.55
N THR A 194 -14.65 33.65 14.81
CA THR A 194 -13.24 33.31 14.80
C THR A 194 -12.40 34.43 15.37
N TRP A 195 -11.62 34.13 16.38
CA TRP A 195 -10.59 35.01 16.93
C TRP A 195 -9.25 34.79 16.21
N LEU A 196 -8.63 35.86 15.76
CA LEU A 196 -7.37 35.80 15.02
C LEU A 196 -6.18 36.07 15.94
N GLY A 197 -5.21 35.14 15.96
CA GLY A 197 -4.02 35.29 16.80
C GLY A 197 -3.18 36.54 16.44
N PRO A 198 -2.44 37.12 17.38
CA PRO A 198 -1.64 38.34 17.14
C PRO A 198 -0.60 38.14 16.03
N GLY A 199 -0.48 39.11 15.11
CA GLY A 199 0.48 39.12 14.01
C GLY A 199 0.20 38.04 12.94
N ALA A 200 -1.02 37.55 12.87
CA ALA A 200 -1.39 36.52 11.89
C ALA A 200 -1.26 37.01 10.45
N LEU A 201 -1.74 38.23 10.16
CA LEU A 201 -1.65 38.85 8.83
C LEU A 201 -0.23 39.17 8.41
N GLU A 202 0.57 39.69 9.32
CA GLU A 202 1.99 39.97 9.10
C GLU A 202 2.76 38.71 8.70
N ARG A 203 2.34 37.56 9.25
CA ARG A 203 2.94 36.25 8.91
C ARG A 203 2.39 35.65 7.65
N VAL A 204 1.21 36.01 7.17
CA VAL A 204 0.55 35.48 5.97
C VAL A 204 0.98 36.22 4.70
N LEU A 205 0.97 37.56 4.73
CA LEU A 205 1.21 38.41 3.57
C LEU A 205 2.51 38.12 2.81
N PRO A 206 3.67 37.87 3.47
CA PRO A 206 4.92 37.57 2.77
C PRO A 206 4.83 36.40 1.77
N PHE A 207 4.00 35.42 2.02
CA PHE A 207 3.85 34.27 1.11
C PHE A 207 3.19 34.65 -0.22
N PHE A 208 2.20 35.55 -0.21
CA PHE A 208 1.54 35.99 -1.43
C PHE A 208 2.40 36.95 -2.24
N VAL A 209 3.18 37.81 -1.56
CA VAL A 209 4.15 38.70 -2.19
C VAL A 209 5.31 37.90 -2.81
N ALA A 210 5.76 36.81 -2.13
CA ALA A 210 6.89 36.01 -2.60
C ALA A 210 6.51 35.02 -3.72
N TYR A 211 5.35 34.39 -3.62
CA TYR A 211 4.97 33.27 -4.50
C TYR A 211 3.71 33.59 -5.32
N ARG A 212 3.90 33.98 -6.57
CA ARG A 212 2.79 34.36 -7.48
C ARG A 212 1.90 33.17 -7.87
N ASP A 213 2.40 31.96 -7.77
CA ASP A 213 1.67 30.72 -8.05
C ASP A 213 0.88 30.19 -6.82
N LEU A 214 0.98 30.86 -5.69
CA LEU A 214 0.17 30.61 -4.50
C LEU A 214 -1.22 31.22 -4.69
N GLY A 215 -2.24 30.36 -4.80
CA GLY A 215 -3.64 30.80 -4.95
C GLY A 215 -4.38 30.96 -3.64
N ALA A 216 -4.10 30.09 -2.66
CA ALA A 216 -4.73 30.16 -1.35
C ALA A 216 -3.89 29.52 -0.24
N LEU A 217 -4.17 29.88 1.00
CA LEU A 217 -3.63 29.20 2.17
C LEU A 217 -4.64 29.12 3.32
N THR A 218 -4.37 28.23 4.25
CA THR A 218 -5.10 28.10 5.52
C THR A 218 -4.10 27.88 6.66
N THR A 219 -4.57 27.95 7.91
CA THR A 219 -3.71 28.02 9.09
C THR A 219 -4.08 26.98 10.13
N ASN A 220 -3.30 26.91 11.21
CA ASN A 220 -3.61 26.11 12.36
C ASN A 220 -4.87 26.62 13.07
N GLU A 221 -5.60 25.69 13.71
CA GLU A 221 -6.83 26.01 14.41
C GLU A 221 -6.80 25.49 15.84
N ALA A 222 -7.43 26.26 16.71
CA ALA A 222 -7.77 25.88 18.07
C ALA A 222 -9.24 26.20 18.35
N ALA A 223 -9.77 25.79 19.50
CA ALA A 223 -11.10 26.19 19.94
C ALA A 223 -11.05 26.71 21.37
N TYR A 224 -11.74 27.82 21.61
CA TYR A 224 -12.10 28.27 22.92
C TYR A 224 -13.53 27.81 23.24
N ILE A 225 -13.69 27.01 24.28
CA ILE A 225 -14.94 26.29 24.58
C ILE A 225 -15.29 26.52 26.04
N PRO A 226 -15.90 27.68 26.38
CA PRO A 226 -16.28 27.97 27.75
C PRO A 226 -17.43 27.09 28.22
N GLY A 227 -17.50 26.77 29.50
CA GLY A 227 -18.61 26.10 30.12
C GLY A 227 -18.81 24.61 29.78
N LYS A 228 -17.98 24.00 28.91
CA LYS A 228 -18.12 22.59 28.53
C LYS A 228 -17.23 21.65 29.33
N GLY A 229 -17.67 20.40 29.47
CA GLY A 229 -16.92 19.35 30.18
C GLY A 229 -15.61 18.95 29.50
N ALA A 230 -14.72 18.31 30.24
CA ALA A 230 -13.38 17.94 29.77
C ALA A 230 -13.38 17.01 28.55
N TRP A 231 -14.33 16.08 28.42
CA TRP A 231 -14.47 15.21 27.24
C TRP A 231 -14.72 15.99 25.95
N TYR A 232 -15.57 17.01 26.03
CA TYR A 232 -15.89 17.87 24.88
C TYR A 232 -14.65 18.66 24.45
N ARG A 233 -13.95 19.33 25.40
CA ARG A 233 -12.75 20.09 25.12
C ARG A 233 -11.62 19.23 24.55
N ASP A 234 -11.37 18.07 25.16
CA ASP A 234 -10.32 17.16 24.71
C ASP A 234 -10.62 16.61 23.30
N TRP A 235 -11.90 16.33 22.99
CA TRP A 235 -12.31 15.88 21.69
C TRP A 235 -12.04 16.92 20.59
N PHE A 236 -12.40 18.19 20.81
CA PHE A 236 -12.06 19.27 19.88
C PHE A 236 -10.55 19.46 19.73
N GLY A 237 -9.80 19.49 20.84
CA GLY A 237 -8.35 19.60 20.83
C GLY A 237 -7.69 18.50 20.00
N LEU A 238 -8.14 17.26 20.16
CA LEU A 238 -7.65 16.12 19.36
C LEU A 238 -7.98 16.28 17.87
N LYS A 239 -9.16 16.74 17.52
CA LYS A 239 -9.56 17.00 16.12
C LYS A 239 -8.63 18.01 15.46
N PHE A 240 -8.37 19.14 16.11
CA PHE A 240 -7.46 20.13 15.57
C PHE A 240 -6.00 19.66 15.55
N GLY A 241 -5.54 18.92 16.57
CA GLY A 241 -4.21 18.33 16.58
C GLY A 241 -4.00 17.32 15.44
N GLN A 242 -4.96 16.43 15.21
CA GLN A 242 -4.94 15.50 14.07
C GLN A 242 -4.93 16.23 12.73
N ARG A 243 -5.78 17.28 12.59
CA ARG A 243 -5.83 18.09 11.40
C ARG A 243 -4.49 18.80 11.15
N ASN A 244 -3.87 19.37 12.18
CA ASN A 244 -2.58 20.06 12.09
C ASN A 244 -1.50 19.13 11.51
N VAL A 245 -1.36 17.90 12.03
CA VAL A 245 -0.41 16.90 11.52
C VAL A 245 -0.70 16.54 10.06
N LEU A 246 -1.96 16.25 9.72
CA LEU A 246 -2.33 15.88 8.36
C LEU A 246 -2.14 17.01 7.36
N PHE A 247 -2.49 18.24 7.73
CA PHE A 247 -2.37 19.41 6.83
C PHE A 247 -0.90 19.73 6.53
N GLN A 248 0.00 19.56 7.49
CA GLN A 248 1.43 19.67 7.25
C GLN A 248 1.92 18.62 6.25
N SER A 249 1.46 17.36 6.39
CA SER A 249 1.77 16.31 5.42
C SER A 249 1.26 16.64 4.00
N HIS A 250 0.05 17.21 3.88
CA HIS A 250 -0.53 17.58 2.59
C HIS A 250 0.18 18.78 1.97
N ALA A 251 0.50 19.79 2.78
CA ALA A 251 1.15 21.03 2.35
C ALA A 251 2.54 20.80 1.74
N LEU A 252 3.21 19.70 2.10
CA LEU A 252 4.46 19.28 1.43
C LEU A 252 4.26 18.98 -0.08
N SER A 253 3.02 18.75 -0.51
CA SER A 253 2.65 18.62 -1.93
C SER A 253 2.07 19.93 -2.51
N HIS A 254 2.21 21.04 -1.83
CA HIS A 254 1.62 22.35 -2.18
C HIS A 254 0.10 22.29 -2.39
N LYS A 255 -0.57 21.43 -1.62
CA LYS A 255 -2.03 21.27 -1.61
C LYS A 255 -2.51 21.05 -0.17
N VAL A 256 -3.75 21.44 0.08
CA VAL A 256 -4.49 21.09 1.30
C VAL A 256 -5.80 20.43 0.90
N LEU A 257 -6.53 19.82 1.84
CA LEU A 257 -7.80 19.15 1.53
C LEU A 257 -9.03 20.00 1.86
N THR A 258 -8.82 21.18 2.39
CA THR A 258 -9.90 22.14 2.72
C THR A 258 -9.27 23.51 2.94
N LEU A 259 -9.96 24.54 2.49
CA LEU A 259 -9.73 25.94 2.85
C LEU A 259 -10.86 26.29 3.82
N THR A 260 -10.55 26.33 5.11
CA THR A 260 -11.59 26.41 6.15
C THR A 260 -12.28 27.75 6.20
N GLY A 261 -13.57 27.78 6.52
CA GLY A 261 -14.34 29.03 6.70
C GLY A 261 -13.80 29.87 7.85
N ARG A 262 -13.14 29.25 8.86
CA ARG A 262 -12.61 30.00 10.00
C ARG A 262 -11.58 31.02 9.62
N PHE A 263 -10.58 30.60 8.83
CA PHE A 263 -9.58 31.53 8.31
C PHE A 263 -8.91 30.91 7.08
N SER A 264 -9.20 31.47 5.94
CA SER A 264 -8.54 31.12 4.68
C SER A 264 -8.27 32.38 3.89
N VAL A 265 -7.10 32.43 3.27
CA VAL A 265 -6.64 33.57 2.51
C VAL A 265 -6.46 33.17 1.06
N PHE A 266 -6.97 33.99 0.17
CA PHE A 266 -6.95 33.77 -1.27
C PHE A 266 -6.27 34.95 -1.96
N ARG A 267 -5.66 34.69 -3.09
CA ARG A 267 -5.31 35.75 -4.02
C ARG A 267 -6.60 36.41 -4.52
N THR A 268 -6.69 37.74 -4.44
CA THR A 268 -7.95 38.46 -4.73
C THR A 268 -8.48 38.18 -6.15
N SER A 269 -7.59 38.11 -7.15
CA SER A 269 -7.95 37.80 -8.53
C SER A 269 -8.71 36.50 -8.70
N ILE A 270 -8.54 35.52 -7.80
CA ILE A 270 -9.28 34.24 -7.84
C ILE A 270 -10.72 34.41 -7.37
N VAL A 271 -10.90 35.12 -6.23
CA VAL A 271 -12.23 35.18 -5.58
C VAL A 271 -13.17 36.21 -6.20
N VAL A 272 -12.61 37.16 -6.97
CA VAL A 272 -13.42 38.12 -7.73
C VAL A 272 -13.78 37.64 -9.13
N ALA A 273 -13.19 36.53 -9.59
CA ALA A 273 -13.52 35.95 -10.88
C ALA A 273 -14.97 35.44 -10.92
N GLU A 274 -15.69 35.72 -12.02
CA GLU A 274 -17.12 35.44 -12.13
C GLU A 274 -17.48 33.96 -11.93
N ASP A 275 -16.65 33.03 -12.35
CA ASP A 275 -16.84 31.59 -12.15
C ASP A 275 -16.69 31.19 -10.67
N PHE A 276 -15.80 31.85 -9.92
CA PHE A 276 -15.71 31.67 -8.46
C PHE A 276 -16.94 32.27 -7.76
N LEU A 277 -17.37 33.47 -8.12
CA LEU A 277 -18.54 34.15 -7.55
C LEU A 277 -19.81 33.31 -7.74
N ARG A 278 -20.07 32.85 -8.95
CA ARG A 278 -21.19 31.96 -9.25
C ARG A 278 -21.14 30.65 -8.46
N MET A 279 -19.97 30.04 -8.36
CA MET A 279 -19.79 28.79 -7.62
C MET A 279 -19.99 29.01 -6.11
N ILE A 280 -19.53 30.12 -5.53
CA ILE A 280 -19.71 30.38 -4.10
C ILE A 280 -21.19 30.62 -3.77
N GLU A 281 -21.93 31.32 -4.62
CA GLU A 281 -23.35 31.60 -4.46
C GLU A 281 -24.21 30.33 -4.62
N SER A 282 -23.96 29.54 -5.68
CA SER A 282 -24.75 28.35 -5.99
C SER A 282 -23.91 27.26 -6.64
N ASP A 283 -23.30 26.42 -5.85
CA ASP A 283 -22.60 25.23 -6.33
C ASP A 283 -23.60 24.08 -6.51
N THR A 284 -23.52 23.37 -7.64
CA THR A 284 -24.40 22.27 -7.99
C THR A 284 -23.61 20.97 -8.17
N LEU A 285 -24.27 19.85 -7.94
CA LEU A 285 -23.70 18.52 -8.12
C LEU A 285 -24.76 17.55 -8.65
N ASP A 286 -24.46 16.84 -9.73
CA ASP A 286 -25.26 15.70 -10.18
C ASP A 286 -24.75 14.41 -9.51
N HIS A 287 -25.66 13.67 -8.89
CA HIS A 287 -25.33 12.44 -8.16
C HIS A 287 -26.23 11.29 -8.62
N TRP A 288 -25.64 10.15 -8.96
CA TRP A 288 -26.35 9.00 -9.53
C TRP A 288 -27.51 8.49 -8.67
N LEU A 289 -27.39 8.52 -7.33
CA LEU A 289 -28.41 8.04 -6.39
C LEU A 289 -29.41 9.14 -6.02
N HIS A 290 -28.92 10.37 -5.77
CA HIS A 290 -29.73 11.45 -5.22
C HIS A 290 -30.24 12.44 -6.27
N GLY A 291 -29.83 12.32 -7.53
CA GLY A 291 -30.15 13.28 -8.59
C GLY A 291 -29.35 14.58 -8.45
N ARG A 292 -29.90 15.69 -8.96
CA ARG A 292 -29.20 16.97 -9.00
C ARG A 292 -29.36 17.74 -7.69
N PHE A 293 -28.25 18.01 -7.00
CA PHE A 293 -28.20 18.99 -5.92
C PHE A 293 -28.15 20.39 -6.53
N ARG A 294 -29.16 21.21 -6.24
CA ARG A 294 -29.22 22.62 -6.72
C ARG A 294 -28.40 23.57 -5.86
N PHE A 295 -28.00 23.12 -4.69
CA PHE A 295 -27.27 23.87 -3.71
C PHE A 295 -26.41 22.90 -2.86
N LEU A 296 -25.10 23.16 -2.76
CA LEU A 296 -24.21 22.41 -1.90
C LEU A 296 -23.88 23.22 -0.65
N MET A 297 -24.12 22.65 0.53
CA MET A 297 -23.54 23.18 1.76
C MET A 297 -22.01 22.96 1.77
N GLY A 298 -21.27 23.83 2.45
CA GLY A 298 -19.81 23.74 2.54
C GLY A 298 -19.11 24.60 1.49
N ASP A 299 -19.23 25.90 1.67
CA ASP A 299 -18.49 26.95 0.96
C ASP A 299 -16.97 26.70 0.99
N ASP A 300 -16.44 26.20 2.12
CA ASP A 300 -15.05 25.82 2.35
C ASP A 300 -14.57 24.70 1.40
N LYS A 301 -15.41 23.75 1.06
CA LYS A 301 -15.08 22.67 0.13
C LYS A 301 -15.27 23.07 -1.33
N SER A 302 -16.24 23.93 -1.62
CA SER A 302 -16.45 24.45 -2.96
C SER A 302 -15.29 25.38 -3.37
N SER A 303 -14.90 26.32 -2.50
CA SER A 303 -13.74 27.22 -2.73
C SER A 303 -12.43 26.44 -2.88
N TRP A 304 -12.20 25.43 -2.04
CA TRP A 304 -11.06 24.51 -2.16
C TRP A 304 -11.05 23.79 -3.51
N PHE A 305 -12.19 23.25 -3.93
CA PHE A 305 -12.30 22.52 -5.19
C PHE A 305 -12.02 23.44 -6.39
N HIS A 306 -12.49 24.67 -6.35
CA HIS A 306 -12.22 25.65 -7.40
C HIS A 306 -10.71 25.90 -7.55
N VAL A 307 -10.00 26.21 -6.46
CA VAL A 307 -8.57 26.45 -6.45
C VAL A 307 -7.78 25.21 -6.91
N LEU A 308 -8.21 24.00 -6.50
CA LEU A 308 -7.62 22.75 -6.92
C LEU A 308 -7.79 22.53 -8.43
N ARG A 309 -9.02 22.72 -8.95
CA ARG A 309 -9.34 22.57 -10.38
C ARG A 309 -8.55 23.56 -11.24
N ALA A 310 -8.40 24.77 -10.79
CA ALA A 310 -7.60 25.80 -11.47
C ALA A 310 -6.08 25.51 -11.45
N GLY A 311 -5.61 24.59 -10.61
CA GLY A 311 -4.20 24.16 -10.54
C GLY A 311 -3.32 24.98 -9.62
N TRP A 312 -3.88 25.98 -8.92
CA TRP A 312 -3.12 26.82 -8.01
C TRP A 312 -2.47 26.05 -6.87
N LYS A 313 -1.31 26.51 -6.39
CA LYS A 313 -0.70 26.01 -5.15
C LYS A 313 -1.49 26.46 -3.94
N MET A 314 -1.51 25.62 -2.92
CA MET A 314 -2.14 25.87 -1.63
C MET A 314 -1.15 25.56 -0.51
N LEU A 315 -1.10 26.40 0.53
CA LEU A 315 -0.21 26.19 1.67
C LEU A 315 -0.97 26.07 3.00
N TYR A 316 -0.29 25.52 3.98
CA TYR A 316 -0.72 25.46 5.36
C TYR A 316 0.34 26.09 6.26
N LEU A 317 -0.05 27.08 7.08
CA LEU A 317 0.86 27.76 7.99
C LEU A 317 0.63 27.27 9.44
N PRO A 318 1.51 26.41 9.98
CA PRO A 318 1.31 25.83 11.32
C PRO A 318 1.59 26.80 12.47
N ASP A 319 2.27 27.90 12.24
CA ASP A 319 2.64 28.93 13.22
C ASP A 319 1.68 30.10 13.27
N VAL A 320 0.67 30.11 12.41
CA VAL A 320 -0.45 31.08 12.49
C VAL A 320 -1.65 30.30 13.00
N THR A 321 -2.21 30.72 14.14
CA THR A 321 -3.35 30.04 14.77
C THR A 321 -4.55 30.96 14.84
N CYS A 322 -5.69 30.47 14.34
CA CYS A 322 -6.99 31.06 14.60
C CYS A 322 -7.77 30.19 15.61
N VAL A 323 -8.62 30.84 16.40
CA VAL A 323 -9.38 30.18 17.48
C VAL A 323 -10.86 30.31 17.20
N SER A 324 -11.57 29.20 17.07
CA SER A 324 -13.01 29.16 17.00
C SER A 324 -13.60 29.43 18.39
N LEU A 325 -14.47 30.42 18.50
CA LEU A 325 -15.21 30.74 19.72
C LEU A 325 -16.49 29.89 19.74
N GLU A 326 -16.44 28.72 20.42
CA GLU A 326 -17.49 27.71 20.34
C GLU A 326 -18.53 27.90 21.45
N SER A 327 -19.69 28.41 21.11
CA SER A 327 -20.79 28.68 22.04
C SER A 327 -21.95 27.68 22.00
N ARG A 328 -21.90 26.66 21.12
CA ARG A 328 -23.02 25.73 20.88
C ARG A 328 -23.42 24.93 22.12
N GLU A 329 -24.71 24.87 22.39
CA GLU A 329 -25.26 24.11 23.51
C GLU A 329 -25.46 22.62 23.16
N LEU A 330 -24.39 21.90 22.86
CA LEU A 330 -24.45 20.47 22.58
C LEU A 330 -23.70 19.67 23.64
N THR A 331 -24.22 18.50 23.99
CA THR A 331 -23.46 17.53 24.79
C THR A 331 -22.36 16.90 23.96
N PHE A 332 -21.32 16.33 24.61
CA PHE A 332 -20.24 15.63 23.91
C PHE A 332 -20.75 14.59 22.93
N LEU A 333 -21.66 13.70 23.32
CA LEU A 333 -22.18 12.63 22.46
C LEU A 333 -22.95 13.17 21.26
N ARG A 334 -23.80 14.17 21.46
CA ARG A 334 -24.53 14.78 20.34
C ARG A 334 -23.59 15.53 19.37
N ALA A 335 -22.65 16.29 19.91
CA ALA A 335 -21.69 17.03 19.08
C ALA A 335 -20.76 16.11 18.30
N SER A 336 -20.27 15.03 18.92
CA SER A 336 -19.34 14.07 18.31
C SER A 336 -19.95 13.22 17.18
N VAL A 337 -21.28 13.23 17.03
CA VAL A 337 -21.99 12.60 15.91
C VAL A 337 -22.45 13.64 14.91
N SER A 338 -23.13 14.70 15.34
CA SER A 338 -23.77 15.67 14.44
C SER A 338 -22.78 16.54 13.67
N LEU A 339 -21.73 17.03 14.33
CA LEU A 339 -20.71 17.85 13.67
C LEU A 339 -19.88 17.06 12.65
N PRO A 340 -19.34 15.85 12.96
CA PRO A 340 -18.70 15.01 11.97
C PRO A 340 -19.62 14.59 10.83
N TYR A 341 -20.91 14.31 11.07
CA TYR A 341 -21.87 14.00 10.01
C TYR A 341 -21.91 15.10 8.95
N ARG A 342 -22.01 16.35 9.37
CA ARG A 342 -21.99 17.52 8.49
C ARG A 342 -20.65 17.67 7.76
N TRP A 343 -19.51 17.55 8.49
CA TRP A 343 -18.17 17.70 7.89
C TRP A 343 -17.87 16.60 6.88
N PHE A 344 -18.22 15.35 7.20
CA PHE A 344 -18.07 14.23 6.28
C PHE A 344 -18.99 14.38 5.07
N GLY A 345 -20.24 14.81 5.25
CA GLY A 345 -21.14 15.08 4.15
C GLY A 345 -20.56 16.08 3.16
N ASN A 346 -20.05 17.22 3.63
CA ASN A 346 -19.37 18.22 2.79
C ASN A 346 -18.17 17.64 2.06
N THR A 347 -17.37 16.81 2.74
CA THR A 347 -16.21 16.14 2.13
C THR A 347 -16.65 15.13 1.09
N MET A 348 -17.65 14.27 1.37
CA MET A 348 -18.09 13.22 0.46
C MET A 348 -18.79 13.74 -0.79
N ARG A 349 -19.43 14.89 -0.73
CA ARG A 349 -20.00 15.58 -1.92
C ARG A 349 -18.92 16.08 -2.88
N ASN A 350 -17.82 16.63 -2.37
CA ASN A 350 -16.78 17.23 -3.20
C ASN A 350 -15.63 16.25 -3.58
N ASN A 351 -15.41 15.20 -2.80
CA ASN A 351 -14.34 14.22 -3.04
C ASN A 351 -14.44 13.52 -4.42
N PRO A 352 -15.61 13.09 -4.94
CA PRO A 352 -15.71 12.51 -6.30
C PRO A 352 -15.27 13.49 -7.39
N ARG A 353 -15.64 14.76 -7.25
CA ARG A 353 -15.26 15.82 -8.21
C ARG A 353 -13.74 15.99 -8.26
N ALA A 354 -13.10 15.97 -7.09
CA ALA A 354 -11.64 16.08 -6.99
C ALA A 354 -10.93 14.83 -7.51
N LEU A 355 -11.42 13.62 -7.23
CA LEU A 355 -10.90 12.37 -7.79
C LEU A 355 -10.99 12.33 -9.32
N ALA A 356 -12.08 12.85 -9.89
CA ALA A 356 -12.31 12.91 -11.33
C ALA A 356 -11.31 13.84 -12.06
N LEU A 357 -10.63 14.76 -11.36
CA LEU A 357 -9.53 15.54 -11.95
C LEU A 357 -8.29 14.70 -12.28
N GLY A 358 -8.21 13.48 -11.74
CA GLY A 358 -7.09 12.58 -11.94
C GLY A 358 -5.82 12.94 -11.15
N PRO A 359 -4.86 12.02 -11.08
CA PRO A 359 -3.63 12.19 -10.30
C PRO A 359 -2.68 13.25 -10.90
N TRP A 360 -2.74 13.49 -12.20
CA TRP A 360 -1.91 14.48 -12.87
C TRP A 360 -2.26 15.92 -12.47
N ARG A 361 -3.55 16.21 -12.25
CA ARG A 361 -4.01 17.54 -11.85
C ARG A 361 -3.93 17.76 -10.35
N THR A 362 -4.30 16.74 -9.57
CA THR A 362 -4.33 16.80 -8.11
C THR A 362 -2.97 16.55 -7.46
N GLY A 363 -2.04 15.88 -8.16
CA GLY A 363 -0.83 15.29 -7.61
C GLY A 363 -1.09 13.87 -7.06
N TRP A 364 -0.22 12.90 -7.37
CA TRP A 364 -0.38 11.48 -7.00
C TRP A 364 -0.65 11.27 -5.52
N PHE A 365 0.10 11.94 -4.65
CA PHE A 365 -0.07 11.81 -3.20
C PHE A 365 -1.46 12.28 -2.75
N ILE A 366 -1.89 13.47 -3.17
CA ILE A 366 -3.19 14.03 -2.78
C ILE A 366 -4.35 13.24 -3.40
N TRP A 367 -4.20 12.77 -4.63
CA TRP A 367 -5.19 11.91 -5.27
C TRP A 367 -5.38 10.60 -4.48
N PHE A 368 -4.29 9.98 -4.06
CA PHE A 368 -4.36 8.78 -3.22
C PHE A 368 -4.97 9.07 -1.84
N VAL A 369 -4.66 10.22 -1.22
CA VAL A 369 -5.31 10.64 0.02
C VAL A 369 -6.82 10.80 -0.15
N LEU A 370 -7.28 11.37 -1.27
CA LEU A 370 -8.71 11.49 -1.58
C LEU A 370 -9.38 10.13 -1.77
N LEU A 371 -8.69 9.19 -2.40
CA LEU A 371 -9.15 7.80 -2.54
C LEU A 371 -9.21 7.11 -1.17
N ASP A 372 -8.14 7.24 -0.37
CA ASP A 372 -8.08 6.66 0.98
C ASP A 372 -9.20 7.17 1.89
N GLN A 373 -9.61 8.42 1.76
CA GLN A 373 -10.75 8.95 2.52
C GLN A 373 -12.05 8.16 2.29
N ARG A 374 -12.21 7.52 1.13
CA ARG A 374 -13.36 6.68 0.82
C ARG A 374 -13.22 5.26 1.35
N LEU A 375 -12.01 4.74 1.36
CA LEU A 375 -11.70 3.39 1.85
C LEU A 375 -11.62 3.34 3.37
N SER A 376 -11.12 4.41 3.99
CA SER A 376 -10.84 4.45 5.42
C SER A 376 -12.06 4.24 6.33
N MET A 377 -13.25 4.58 5.89
CA MET A 377 -14.46 4.34 6.67
C MET A 377 -14.79 2.85 6.82
N TRP A 378 -14.50 2.03 5.84
CA TRP A 378 -14.69 0.58 5.86
C TRP A 378 -13.51 -0.13 6.53
N THR A 379 -12.28 0.18 6.12
CA THR A 379 -11.08 -0.46 6.67
C THR A 379 -10.89 -0.21 8.16
N SER A 380 -11.42 0.89 8.69
CA SER A 380 -11.43 1.16 10.13
C SER A 380 -12.33 0.22 10.93
N LEU A 381 -13.35 -0.36 10.29
CA LEU A 381 -14.28 -1.30 10.91
C LEU A 381 -13.82 -2.77 10.79
N VAL A 382 -12.94 -3.09 9.82
CA VAL A 382 -12.48 -4.47 9.57
C VAL A 382 -11.86 -5.09 10.82
N GLY A 383 -10.96 -4.35 11.49
CA GLY A 383 -10.25 -4.88 12.65
C GLY A 383 -11.18 -5.21 13.82
N ILE A 384 -12.09 -4.29 14.17
CA ILE A 384 -13.03 -4.53 15.28
C ILE A 384 -14.06 -5.62 14.93
N SER A 385 -14.55 -5.64 13.68
CA SER A 385 -15.48 -6.66 13.21
C SER A 385 -14.83 -8.04 13.17
N GLY A 386 -13.61 -8.13 12.62
CA GLY A 386 -12.84 -9.37 12.60
C GLY A 386 -12.51 -9.88 14.01
N ALA A 387 -12.07 -8.98 14.91
CA ALA A 387 -11.82 -9.34 16.30
C ALA A 387 -13.09 -9.81 17.02
N THR A 388 -14.25 -9.24 16.68
CA THR A 388 -15.54 -9.69 17.23
C THR A 388 -15.91 -11.09 16.72
N VAL A 389 -15.72 -11.35 15.41
CA VAL A 389 -15.94 -12.71 14.85
C VAL A 389 -15.02 -13.73 15.52
N LEU A 390 -13.72 -13.41 15.63
CA LEU A 390 -12.75 -14.28 16.31
C LEU A 390 -13.07 -14.45 17.81
N ALA A 391 -13.57 -13.42 18.47
CA ALA A 391 -14.00 -13.51 19.88
C ALA A 391 -15.15 -14.51 20.07
N VAL A 392 -16.11 -14.53 19.14
CA VAL A 392 -17.26 -15.45 19.19
C VAL A 392 -16.89 -16.85 18.72
N THR A 393 -16.03 -16.99 17.70
CA THR A 393 -15.77 -18.29 17.04
C THR A 393 -14.56 -19.03 17.60
N LYS A 394 -13.60 -18.33 18.24
CA LYS A 394 -12.33 -18.92 18.68
C LYS A 394 -12.07 -18.67 20.17
N SER A 395 -11.93 -17.42 20.59
CA SER A 395 -11.65 -17.06 21.99
C SER A 395 -12.04 -15.63 22.29
N LEU A 396 -12.77 -15.39 23.39
CA LEU A 396 -13.16 -14.06 23.86
C LEU A 396 -11.96 -13.09 24.04
N LEU A 397 -10.75 -13.63 24.20
CA LEU A 397 -9.52 -12.84 24.38
C LEU A 397 -9.15 -11.99 23.14
N PHE A 398 -9.60 -12.35 21.93
CA PHE A 398 -9.29 -11.59 20.71
C PHE A 398 -9.80 -10.15 20.75
N LEU A 399 -10.97 -9.91 21.31
CA LEU A 399 -11.53 -8.55 21.35
C LEU A 399 -10.73 -7.60 22.26
N PRO A 400 -10.45 -7.92 23.53
CA PRO A 400 -9.62 -7.06 24.37
C PRO A 400 -8.18 -6.93 23.84
N MET A 401 -7.60 -7.96 23.22
CA MET A 401 -6.29 -7.85 22.55
C MET A 401 -6.31 -6.87 21.39
N TYR A 402 -7.35 -6.90 20.57
CA TYR A 402 -7.49 -5.91 19.49
C TYR A 402 -7.64 -4.49 20.04
N ILE A 403 -8.41 -4.29 21.09
CA ILE A 403 -8.56 -2.98 21.76
C ILE A 403 -7.21 -2.50 22.30
N ALA A 404 -6.44 -3.36 22.95
CA ALA A 404 -5.10 -3.05 23.46
C ALA A 404 -4.13 -2.71 22.33
N TRP A 405 -4.14 -3.48 21.23
CA TRP A 405 -3.37 -3.17 20.04
C TRP A 405 -3.74 -1.81 19.43
N ALA A 406 -5.03 -1.54 19.28
CA ALA A 406 -5.51 -0.26 18.77
C ALA A 406 -5.10 0.90 19.70
N ALA A 407 -5.14 0.73 21.02
CA ALA A 407 -4.69 1.70 21.99
C ALA A 407 -3.18 1.94 21.88
N LEU A 408 -2.37 0.90 21.75
CA LEU A 408 -0.92 0.98 21.58
C LEU A 408 -0.55 1.81 20.32
N VAL A 409 -1.20 1.53 19.20
CA VAL A 409 -0.97 2.30 17.95
C VAL A 409 -1.40 3.76 18.10
N ARG A 410 -2.48 4.04 18.85
CA ARG A 410 -2.94 5.42 19.12
C ARG A 410 -1.97 6.20 20.01
N THR A 411 -1.14 5.55 20.83
CA THR A 411 -0.08 6.26 21.56
C THR A 411 0.94 6.90 20.65
N VAL A 412 1.31 6.27 19.54
CA VAL A 412 2.21 6.85 18.54
C VAL A 412 1.57 8.11 17.91
N GLN A 413 0.29 8.04 17.57
CA GLN A 413 -0.45 9.20 17.06
C GLN A 413 -0.51 10.33 18.10
N LEU A 414 -0.68 9.99 19.36
CA LEU A 414 -0.75 10.95 20.47
C LEU A 414 0.59 11.68 20.65
N VAL A 415 1.71 10.97 20.55
CA VAL A 415 3.06 11.55 20.58
C VAL A 415 3.24 12.54 19.44
N MET A 416 2.79 12.20 18.22
CA MET A 416 2.87 13.09 17.07
C MET A 416 2.04 14.35 17.25
N ILE A 417 0.84 14.26 17.80
CA ILE A 417 -0.02 15.40 18.11
C ILE A 417 0.67 16.32 19.12
N ALA A 418 1.27 15.75 20.19
CA ALA A 418 2.00 16.51 21.20
C ALA A 418 3.28 17.16 20.66
N ALA A 419 4.03 16.48 19.80
CA ALA A 419 5.22 17.02 19.13
C ALA A 419 4.90 18.23 18.24
N HIS A 420 3.66 18.32 17.72
CA HIS A 420 3.16 19.48 16.97
C HIS A 420 2.49 20.55 17.85
N GLY A 421 2.69 20.49 19.18
CA GLY A 421 2.31 21.55 20.12
C GLY A 421 0.91 21.46 20.72
N HIS A 422 0.16 20.39 20.46
CA HIS A 422 -1.19 20.20 21.02
C HIS A 422 -1.15 19.41 22.33
N ARG A 423 -1.74 19.93 23.39
CA ARG A 423 -1.84 19.25 24.69
C ARG A 423 -2.80 18.05 24.57
N VAL A 424 -2.46 16.99 25.28
CA VAL A 424 -3.22 15.74 25.32
C VAL A 424 -3.49 15.34 26.76
N SER A 425 -4.43 14.39 26.98
CA SER A 425 -4.85 13.96 28.31
C SER A 425 -5.03 12.42 28.34
N LEU A 426 -5.30 11.85 29.52
CA LEU A 426 -5.65 10.43 29.66
C LEU A 426 -6.92 10.06 28.89
N ARG A 427 -7.86 10.99 28.70
CA ARG A 427 -9.08 10.76 27.92
C ARG A 427 -8.82 10.68 26.42
N SER A 428 -7.63 11.10 25.97
CA SER A 428 -7.31 11.16 24.53
C SER A 428 -7.39 9.82 23.82
N ILE A 429 -6.88 8.73 24.41
CA ILE A 429 -6.92 7.39 23.80
C ILE A 429 -8.35 6.86 23.71
N PRO A 430 -9.16 6.84 24.77
CA PRO A 430 -10.59 6.46 24.67
C PRO A 430 -11.36 7.30 23.63
N ILE A 431 -11.15 8.61 23.59
CA ILE A 431 -11.79 9.50 22.60
C ILE A 431 -11.34 9.13 21.18
N MET A 432 -10.06 8.80 20.97
CA MET A 432 -9.53 8.42 19.65
C MET A 432 -10.11 7.08 19.19
N LEU A 433 -10.24 6.09 20.08
CA LEU A 433 -10.87 4.80 19.77
C LEU A 433 -12.37 4.99 19.46
N TYR A 434 -13.08 5.71 20.29
CA TYR A 434 -14.48 6.07 20.06
C TYR A 434 -14.68 6.74 18.70
N THR A 435 -13.91 7.79 18.42
CA THR A 435 -14.05 8.55 17.17
C THR A 435 -13.58 7.76 15.94
N HIS A 436 -12.70 6.78 16.10
CA HIS A 436 -12.28 5.89 15.04
C HIS A 436 -13.42 5.00 14.56
N TRP A 437 -14.12 4.33 15.48
CA TRP A 437 -15.21 3.41 15.12
C TRP A 437 -16.53 4.14 14.87
N VAL A 438 -16.98 4.94 15.82
CA VAL A 438 -18.23 5.71 15.67
C VAL A 438 -18.13 6.71 14.51
N GLY A 439 -16.99 7.37 14.36
CA GLY A 439 -16.75 8.28 13.24
C GLY A 439 -16.80 7.58 11.89
N SER A 440 -16.38 6.31 11.79
CA SER A 440 -16.52 5.51 10.57
C SER A 440 -17.97 5.22 10.22
N VAL A 441 -18.77 4.81 11.20
CA VAL A 441 -20.22 4.61 11.03
C VAL A 441 -20.93 5.91 10.61
N VAL A 442 -20.60 7.02 11.28
CA VAL A 442 -21.14 8.35 10.94
C VAL A 442 -20.77 8.74 9.49
N LYS A 443 -19.56 8.44 9.07
CA LYS A 443 -19.07 8.73 7.72
C LYS A 443 -19.76 7.88 6.65
N ILE A 444 -19.99 6.58 6.91
CA ILE A 444 -20.76 5.69 6.05
C ILE A 444 -22.19 6.20 5.91
N ARG A 445 -22.84 6.55 7.03
CA ARG A 445 -24.17 7.13 7.00
C ARG A 445 -24.22 8.43 6.17
N ALA A 446 -23.25 9.33 6.38
CA ALA A 446 -23.16 10.58 5.60
C ALA A 446 -22.97 10.32 4.10
N TRP A 447 -22.23 9.28 3.71
CA TRP A 447 -22.05 8.88 2.31
C TRP A 447 -23.37 8.47 1.64
N HIS A 448 -24.19 7.69 2.31
CA HIS A 448 -25.45 7.23 1.75
C HIS A 448 -26.59 8.28 1.82
N HIS A 449 -26.46 9.26 2.74
CA HIS A 449 -27.48 10.29 2.97
C HIS A 449 -26.95 11.70 2.60
N LEU A 450 -26.28 11.84 1.45
CA LEU A 450 -25.70 13.12 1.01
C LEU A 450 -26.73 14.22 0.77
N ALA A 451 -28.02 13.86 0.60
CA ALA A 451 -29.10 14.82 0.48
C ALA A 451 -29.44 15.55 1.79
N ASP A 452 -29.07 14.97 2.94
CA ASP A 452 -29.27 15.60 4.24
C ASP A 452 -28.29 16.76 4.43
N GLN A 453 -28.79 17.97 4.22
CA GLN A 453 -28.01 19.20 4.38
C GLN A 453 -28.81 20.14 5.29
N SER A 454 -28.40 20.25 6.57
CA SER A 454 -29.02 21.18 7.52
C SER A 454 -27.99 22.05 8.20
N TRP A 455 -28.25 23.34 8.35
CA TRP A 455 -27.49 24.28 9.17
C TRP A 455 -28.06 24.29 10.59
N SER A 456 -27.16 24.40 11.58
CA SER A 456 -27.54 24.38 12.99
C SER A 456 -28.22 25.65 13.50
N LYS A 457 -28.10 26.76 12.79
CA LYS A 457 -28.74 28.03 13.14
C LYS A 457 -29.76 28.37 12.05
N GLY A 458 -31.03 28.28 12.34
CA GLY A 458 -32.24 28.86 11.84
C GLY A 458 -32.37 29.42 10.43
N GLY A 459 -31.54 29.13 9.51
CA GLY A 459 -31.77 29.38 8.11
C GLY A 459 -32.85 28.39 7.63
N ALA A 460 -33.96 28.87 7.04
CA ALA A 460 -34.92 28.03 6.37
C ALA A 460 -34.18 26.95 5.61
N ALA A 461 -34.57 25.69 5.79
CA ALA A 461 -34.05 24.57 5.01
C ALA A 461 -34.25 24.95 3.55
N GLN A 462 -33.24 25.65 2.99
CA GLN A 462 -33.24 26.02 1.58
C GLN A 462 -33.30 24.72 0.83
N ALA A 463 -34.41 24.54 0.15
CA ALA A 463 -34.92 23.40 -0.53
C ALA A 463 -33.80 22.46 -1.02
N THR A 464 -33.26 21.66 -0.13
CA THR A 464 -32.60 20.45 -0.48
C THR A 464 -33.62 19.64 -1.21
N PHE A 465 -33.25 19.21 -2.39
CA PHE A 465 -34.06 18.40 -3.26
C PHE A 465 -34.77 17.30 -2.47
N ALA A 466 -36.07 17.46 -2.20
CA ALA A 466 -36.86 16.37 -1.66
C ALA A 466 -36.96 15.30 -2.76
N PRO A 467 -36.47 14.08 -2.53
CA PRO A 467 -36.53 13.03 -3.53
C PRO A 467 -38.01 12.82 -3.91
N ARG A 468 -38.33 12.99 -5.19
CA ARG A 468 -39.70 12.75 -5.71
C ARG A 468 -39.95 11.23 -5.72
N GLY A 469 -40.95 10.78 -5.00
CA GLY A 469 -41.43 9.40 -4.93
C GLY A 469 -40.87 8.56 -3.76
N PRO A 470 -41.64 7.56 -3.30
CA PRO A 470 -41.34 6.75 -2.12
C PRO A 470 -40.06 5.91 -2.29
N LEU A 471 -39.85 5.35 -3.48
CA LEU A 471 -38.63 4.55 -3.78
C LEU A 471 -37.31 5.34 -3.62
N ARG A 472 -37.29 6.60 -4.06
CA ARG A 472 -36.12 7.45 -3.92
C ARG A 472 -35.85 7.90 -2.47
N ARG A 473 -36.87 7.90 -1.60
CA ARG A 473 -36.69 8.16 -0.16
C ARG A 473 -36.09 6.97 0.55
N LEU A 474 -36.41 5.75 0.13
CA LEU A 474 -35.91 4.50 0.71
C LEU A 474 -34.55 4.11 0.15
N ALA A 475 -34.16 4.53 -1.05
CA ALA A 475 -32.93 4.17 -1.71
C ALA A 475 -31.66 4.41 -0.87
N PRO A 476 -31.47 5.52 -0.14
CA PRO A 476 -30.31 5.71 0.73
C PRO A 476 -30.20 4.66 1.83
N HIS A 477 -31.32 4.29 2.44
CA HIS A 477 -31.37 3.26 3.48
C HIS A 477 -31.11 1.88 2.91
N GLY A 478 -31.68 1.57 1.75
CA GLY A 478 -31.46 0.30 1.04
C GLY A 478 -30.01 0.13 0.61
N THR A 479 -29.38 1.16 0.01
CA THR A 479 -27.98 1.09 -0.39
C THR A 479 -27.04 1.00 0.80
N MET A 480 -27.33 1.67 1.90
CA MET A 480 -26.57 1.57 3.15
C MET A 480 -26.69 0.16 3.76
N ALA A 481 -27.88 -0.41 3.80
CA ALA A 481 -28.12 -1.76 4.31
C ALA A 481 -27.37 -2.81 3.46
N MET A 482 -27.43 -2.71 2.13
CA MET A 482 -26.68 -3.57 1.21
C MET A 482 -25.18 -3.44 1.40
N ALA A 483 -24.67 -2.23 1.60
CA ALA A 483 -23.23 -2.02 1.83
C ALA A 483 -22.76 -2.65 3.15
N TYR A 484 -23.53 -2.54 4.23
CA TYR A 484 -23.22 -3.22 5.50
C TYR A 484 -23.37 -4.74 5.37
N LEU A 485 -24.36 -5.24 4.64
CA LEU A 485 -24.51 -6.68 4.38
C LEU A 485 -23.31 -7.23 3.59
N ALA A 486 -22.91 -6.54 2.53
CA ALA A 486 -21.72 -6.91 1.76
C ALA A 486 -20.45 -6.87 2.62
N PHE A 487 -20.29 -5.86 3.45
CA PHE A 487 -19.18 -5.77 4.39
C PHE A 487 -19.17 -6.92 5.40
N ALA A 488 -20.31 -7.23 6.01
CA ALA A 488 -20.44 -8.35 6.94
C ALA A 488 -20.12 -9.68 6.26
N LEU A 489 -20.62 -9.90 5.04
CA LEU A 489 -20.31 -11.09 4.24
C LEU A 489 -18.81 -11.22 3.96
N VAL A 490 -18.14 -10.14 3.55
CA VAL A 490 -16.68 -10.13 3.33
C VAL A 490 -15.92 -10.47 4.61
N ILE A 491 -16.32 -9.93 5.76
CA ILE A 491 -15.69 -10.24 7.05
C ILE A 491 -15.91 -11.70 7.43
N LEU A 492 -17.12 -12.23 7.27
CA LEU A 492 -17.45 -13.62 7.59
C LEU A 492 -16.71 -14.60 6.68
N LEU A 493 -16.62 -14.30 5.38
CA LEU A 493 -15.86 -15.12 4.42
C LEU A 493 -14.36 -15.07 4.73
N ALA A 494 -13.82 -13.88 4.97
CA ALA A 494 -12.40 -13.70 5.29
C ALA A 494 -11.96 -14.45 6.56
N HIS A 495 -12.87 -14.66 7.52
CA HIS A 495 -12.58 -15.38 8.76
C HIS A 495 -13.10 -16.82 8.75
N SER A 496 -13.42 -17.36 7.58
CA SER A 496 -13.90 -18.75 7.44
C SER A 496 -15.13 -19.10 8.29
N ALA A 497 -15.86 -18.10 8.76
CA ALA A 497 -17.10 -18.28 9.52
C ALA A 497 -18.31 -18.63 8.62
N LEU A 498 -18.20 -18.33 7.33
CA LEU A 498 -19.20 -18.65 6.32
C LEU A 498 -18.54 -19.36 5.13
N ARG A 499 -18.94 -20.60 4.86
CA ARG A 499 -18.48 -21.36 3.67
C ARG A 499 -19.53 -21.20 2.56
N LEU A 500 -19.12 -20.62 1.42
CA LEU A 500 -19.96 -20.60 0.22
C LEU A 500 -19.70 -21.87 -0.62
N PRO A 501 -20.73 -22.48 -1.22
CA PRO A 501 -20.53 -23.52 -2.25
C PRO A 501 -19.70 -22.92 -3.40
N GLY A 502 -18.55 -23.52 -3.74
CA GLY A 502 -17.64 -23.01 -4.77
C GLY A 502 -16.51 -22.08 -4.25
N GLY A 503 -16.44 -21.80 -2.95
CA GLY A 503 -15.37 -21.01 -2.32
C GLY A 503 -14.07 -21.78 -2.08
N GLU A 504 -13.81 -22.87 -2.78
CA GLU A 504 -12.61 -23.72 -2.61
C GLU A 504 -11.30 -23.05 -3.05
N LEU A 505 -11.38 -21.88 -3.72
CA LEU A 505 -10.17 -21.17 -4.17
C LEU A 505 -9.34 -20.54 -3.03
N PHE A 506 -9.86 -20.43 -1.81
CA PHE A 506 -9.14 -19.88 -0.66
C PHE A 506 -9.10 -20.80 0.57
N ALA A 507 -9.68 -22.00 0.48
CA ALA A 507 -9.81 -22.95 1.59
C ALA A 507 -8.96 -24.22 1.40
N ALA A 508 -7.86 -24.17 0.67
CA ALA A 508 -6.96 -25.31 0.51
C ALA A 508 -6.20 -25.70 1.82
N GLU A 509 -6.53 -25.13 2.96
CA GLU A 509 -5.87 -25.45 4.24
C GLU A 509 -6.77 -26.08 5.32
N ALA A 510 -8.01 -26.41 5.03
CA ALA A 510 -8.93 -26.99 6.02
C ALA A 510 -9.46 -28.39 5.67
N ALA A 511 -8.86 -29.10 4.73
CA ALA A 511 -8.98 -30.55 4.72
C ALA A 511 -8.28 -31.07 6.00
N GLU A 512 -8.93 -31.97 6.72
CA GLU A 512 -8.34 -32.58 7.92
C GLU A 512 -7.00 -33.19 7.51
N ALA A 513 -5.89 -32.57 8.00
CA ALA A 513 -4.57 -32.95 7.56
C ALA A 513 -4.29 -34.39 7.99
N VAL A 514 -3.89 -35.22 7.05
CA VAL A 514 -3.53 -36.61 7.31
C VAL A 514 -2.23 -36.62 8.11
N ASP A 515 -2.28 -37.15 9.31
CA ASP A 515 -1.09 -37.32 10.16
C ASP A 515 -0.36 -38.58 9.71
N ALA A 516 0.80 -38.44 9.08
CA ALA A 516 1.57 -39.55 8.53
C ALA A 516 2.04 -40.52 9.63
N ALA A 517 2.30 -40.06 10.85
CA ALA A 517 2.68 -40.92 11.96
C ALA A 517 1.57 -41.92 12.32
N LYS A 518 0.30 -41.48 12.23
CA LYS A 518 -0.86 -42.32 12.48
C LYS A 518 -1.13 -43.32 11.33
N GLN A 519 -0.49 -43.12 10.19
CA GLN A 519 -0.65 -43.97 8.99
C GLN A 519 0.60 -44.79 8.70
N GLY A 520 1.46 -44.99 9.70
CA GLY A 520 2.58 -45.92 9.62
C GLY A 520 3.94 -45.34 9.25
N VAL A 521 4.05 -44.02 9.01
CA VAL A 521 5.35 -43.33 8.85
C VAL A 521 5.96 -43.05 10.22
N ARG A 522 7.07 -43.70 10.56
CA ARG A 522 7.64 -43.67 11.90
C ARG A 522 9.07 -43.11 11.92
N ALA A 523 9.22 -41.95 12.39
CA ALA A 523 10.53 -41.29 12.48
C ALA A 523 11.46 -42.03 13.44
N GLY A 524 12.70 -42.30 13.01
CA GLY A 524 13.77 -42.84 13.85
C GLY A 524 13.74 -44.37 14.09
N ASP A 525 12.97 -45.12 13.31
CA ASP A 525 12.93 -46.59 13.41
C ASP A 525 13.90 -47.32 12.44
N GLY A 526 14.62 -46.54 11.63
CA GLY A 526 15.59 -47.08 10.64
C GLY A 526 14.98 -47.82 9.45
N GLN A 527 13.65 -47.71 9.25
CA GLN A 527 12.95 -48.28 8.10
C GLN A 527 12.84 -47.22 6.98
N ASP A 528 12.48 -47.68 5.76
CA ASP A 528 12.25 -46.79 4.62
C ASP A 528 10.91 -46.06 4.71
N ASP A 529 10.94 -44.84 5.15
CA ASP A 529 9.77 -43.97 5.24
C ASP A 529 9.21 -43.50 3.88
N ALA A 530 10.05 -43.49 2.82
CA ALA A 530 9.62 -43.08 1.48
C ALA A 530 8.52 -44.00 0.92
N ALA A 531 8.66 -45.31 1.11
CA ALA A 531 7.64 -46.29 0.68
C ALA A 531 6.31 -46.11 1.38
N ALA A 532 6.34 -45.90 2.69
CA ALA A 532 5.14 -45.66 3.48
C ALA A 532 4.45 -44.35 3.09
N LEU A 533 5.23 -43.27 2.87
CA LEU A 533 4.73 -41.96 2.41
C LEU A 533 4.14 -42.07 0.99
N GLN A 534 4.79 -42.78 0.09
CA GLN A 534 4.30 -43.00 -1.29
C GLN A 534 2.94 -43.70 -1.25
N ALA A 535 2.84 -44.81 -0.52
CA ALA A 535 1.58 -45.55 -0.36
C ALA A 535 0.49 -44.66 0.27
N LEU A 536 0.85 -43.79 1.22
CA LEU A 536 -0.09 -42.85 1.82
C LEU A 536 -0.60 -41.80 0.82
N ILE A 537 0.27 -41.26 -0.03
CA ILE A 537 -0.11 -40.28 -1.08
C ILE A 537 -1.04 -40.95 -2.10
N ASP A 538 -0.69 -42.16 -2.54
CA ASP A 538 -1.41 -42.89 -3.60
C ASP A 538 -2.80 -43.35 -3.14
N LYS A 539 -2.95 -43.63 -1.84
CA LYS A 539 -4.23 -44.06 -1.22
C LYS A 539 -5.23 -42.91 -1.06
N GLN A 540 -4.81 -41.66 -1.09
CA GLN A 540 -5.72 -40.53 -0.89
C GLN A 540 -6.72 -40.38 -2.04
N PRO A 541 -7.97 -40.00 -1.77
CA PRO A 541 -8.96 -39.72 -2.81
C PRO A 541 -8.52 -38.54 -3.71
N PRO A 542 -9.07 -38.41 -4.91
CA PRO A 542 -8.82 -37.25 -5.75
C PRO A 542 -9.17 -35.95 -5.04
N GLY A 543 -8.35 -34.87 -5.25
CA GLY A 543 -8.52 -33.57 -4.66
C GLY A 543 -7.37 -33.17 -3.73
N PRO A 544 -7.45 -32.01 -3.11
CA PRO A 544 -6.42 -31.47 -2.23
C PRO A 544 -6.19 -32.35 -1.00
N VAL A 545 -4.92 -32.62 -0.68
CA VAL A 545 -4.53 -33.35 0.54
C VAL A 545 -3.34 -32.67 1.21
N THR A 546 -3.43 -32.51 2.53
CA THR A 546 -2.29 -32.08 3.35
C THR A 546 -1.83 -33.26 4.21
N ILE A 547 -0.56 -33.65 4.06
CA ILE A 547 0.08 -34.70 4.83
C ILE A 547 1.08 -34.07 5.78
N ARG A 548 0.89 -34.28 7.06
CA ARG A 548 1.81 -33.82 8.11
C ARG A 548 2.84 -34.90 8.41
N LEU A 549 4.10 -34.54 8.19
CA LEU A 549 5.22 -35.40 8.51
C LEU A 549 5.55 -35.34 10.01
N PRO A 550 5.92 -36.46 10.65
CA PRO A 550 6.33 -36.47 12.04
C PRO A 550 7.63 -35.68 12.29
N ALA A 551 7.81 -35.22 13.51
CA ALA A 551 9.11 -34.74 13.96
C ALA A 551 10.05 -35.92 14.16
N GLY A 552 11.32 -35.78 13.79
CA GLY A 552 12.36 -36.80 13.87
C GLY A 552 13.04 -37.01 12.52
N GLN A 553 13.83 -38.07 12.44
CA GLN A 553 14.54 -38.48 11.24
C GLN A 553 13.66 -39.44 10.43
N LEU A 554 13.48 -39.15 9.16
CA LEU A 554 12.82 -40.03 8.16
C LEU A 554 13.90 -40.53 7.20
N ASP A 555 13.99 -41.81 7.04
CA ASP A 555 15.01 -42.46 6.19
C ASP A 555 14.44 -42.81 4.83
N PHE A 556 15.01 -42.22 3.77
CA PHE A 556 14.58 -42.46 2.38
C PHE A 556 15.60 -43.30 1.63
N ASN A 557 15.26 -44.53 1.33
CA ASN A 557 16.05 -45.49 0.52
C ASN A 557 15.62 -45.47 -0.96
N GLN A 558 14.52 -44.85 -1.29
CA GLN A 558 13.99 -44.66 -2.63
C GLN A 558 13.38 -43.25 -2.80
N PRO A 559 13.20 -42.78 -4.04
CA PRO A 559 12.58 -41.48 -4.30
C PRO A 559 11.12 -41.44 -3.85
N LEU A 560 10.68 -40.34 -3.31
CA LEU A 560 9.26 -40.00 -3.17
C LEU A 560 8.79 -39.28 -4.44
N VAL A 561 7.77 -39.86 -5.14
CA VAL A 561 7.33 -39.32 -6.43
C VAL A 561 5.88 -38.84 -6.36
N ILE A 562 5.66 -37.54 -6.59
CA ILE A 562 4.33 -36.92 -6.58
C ILE A 562 3.90 -36.68 -8.03
N ARG A 563 2.85 -37.42 -8.49
CA ARG A 563 2.26 -37.28 -9.83
C ARG A 563 0.79 -36.86 -9.81
N ARG A 564 0.32 -36.33 -8.68
CA ARG A 564 -1.05 -35.84 -8.53
C ARG A 564 -1.07 -34.39 -8.08
N ASP A 565 -2.14 -33.68 -8.43
CA ASP A 565 -2.37 -32.31 -8.08
C ASP A 565 -2.63 -32.13 -6.58
N ASP A 566 -2.38 -30.91 -6.07
CA ASP A 566 -2.80 -30.38 -4.78
C ASP A 566 -2.34 -31.21 -3.56
N VAL A 567 -1.12 -31.73 -3.62
CA VAL A 567 -0.48 -32.41 -2.48
C VAL A 567 0.37 -31.41 -1.69
N ALA A 568 0.07 -31.27 -0.41
CA ALA A 568 0.91 -30.53 0.53
C ALA A 568 1.62 -31.50 1.50
N LEU A 569 2.95 -31.54 1.47
CA LEU A 569 3.79 -32.21 2.48
C LEU A 569 4.32 -31.15 3.44
N VAL A 570 3.97 -31.26 4.71
CA VAL A 570 4.31 -30.25 5.72
C VAL A 570 4.97 -30.93 6.92
N GLY A 571 6.22 -30.60 7.18
CA GLY A 571 6.97 -31.06 8.34
C GLY A 571 6.67 -30.25 9.60
N ALA A 572 7.30 -30.65 10.70
CA ALA A 572 7.21 -29.93 11.97
C ALA A 572 8.18 -28.74 12.09
N GLY A 573 8.99 -28.48 11.07
CA GLY A 573 10.04 -27.45 10.98
C GLY A 573 11.31 -28.07 10.41
N ALA A 574 12.11 -27.27 9.68
CA ALA A 574 13.28 -27.73 8.95
C ALA A 574 14.33 -28.46 9.80
N ASP A 575 14.44 -28.13 11.07
CA ASP A 575 15.36 -28.77 12.02
C ASP A 575 14.69 -29.89 12.85
N ARG A 576 13.38 -30.04 12.79
CA ARG A 576 12.61 -31.02 13.56
C ARG A 576 12.16 -32.22 12.72
N THR A 577 11.80 -32.04 11.47
CA THR A 577 11.53 -33.12 10.50
C THR A 577 12.72 -33.17 9.56
N ARG A 578 13.52 -34.23 9.62
CA ARG A 578 14.72 -34.41 8.80
C ARG A 578 14.57 -35.65 7.91
N ILE A 579 14.57 -35.44 6.60
CA ILE A 579 14.63 -36.52 5.62
C ILE A 579 16.10 -36.79 5.33
N VAL A 580 16.57 -37.99 5.66
CA VAL A 580 17.92 -38.45 5.41
C VAL A 580 17.89 -39.37 4.20
N SER A 581 18.57 -38.97 3.14
CA SER A 581 18.58 -39.73 1.89
C SER A 581 19.74 -40.71 1.85
N HIS A 582 19.42 -41.96 1.56
CA HIS A 582 20.38 -43.05 1.31
C HIS A 582 20.48 -43.39 -0.18
N LEU A 583 19.86 -42.58 -1.07
CA LEU A 583 19.85 -42.80 -2.51
C LEU A 583 21.27 -42.76 -3.08
N ARG A 584 21.53 -43.68 -4.03
CA ARG A 584 22.81 -43.85 -4.70
C ARG A 584 22.72 -43.81 -6.23
N ALA A 585 21.53 -43.67 -6.79
CA ALA A 585 21.38 -43.64 -8.24
C ALA A 585 21.58 -42.23 -8.80
N PRO A 586 22.57 -41.99 -9.65
CA PRO A 586 22.80 -40.66 -10.26
C PRO A 586 21.57 -40.21 -11.05
N GLN A 587 21.30 -38.88 -10.99
CA GLN A 587 20.19 -38.19 -11.65
C GLN A 587 18.80 -38.45 -11.06
N GLU A 588 18.67 -39.15 -9.96
CA GLU A 588 17.44 -39.23 -9.17
C GLU A 588 17.29 -37.96 -8.28
N ALA A 589 16.15 -37.87 -7.62
CA ALA A 589 15.91 -36.85 -6.60
C ALA A 589 15.22 -37.49 -5.38
N VAL A 590 15.50 -36.92 -4.18
CA VAL A 590 14.88 -37.41 -2.94
C VAL A 590 13.37 -37.22 -2.98
N ILE A 591 12.93 -36.05 -3.45
CA ILE A 591 11.51 -35.76 -3.73
C ILE A 591 11.38 -35.31 -5.19
N ARG A 592 10.54 -35.98 -5.96
CA ARG A 592 10.23 -35.68 -7.35
C ARG A 592 8.76 -35.26 -7.48
N VAL A 593 8.51 -34.10 -8.06
CA VAL A 593 7.17 -33.69 -8.51
C VAL A 593 7.18 -33.72 -10.03
N GLU A 594 6.38 -34.58 -10.65
CA GLU A 594 6.58 -34.98 -12.01
C GLU A 594 5.27 -35.03 -12.83
N GLY A 595 5.05 -33.97 -13.64
CA GLY A 595 4.03 -33.97 -14.70
C GLY A 595 4.58 -34.53 -16.01
N GLN A 596 3.86 -34.31 -17.10
CA GLN A 596 4.21 -34.90 -18.41
C GLN A 596 3.99 -33.88 -19.56
N PRO A 597 4.80 -33.90 -20.62
CA PRO A 597 4.46 -33.23 -21.87
C PRO A 597 3.24 -33.90 -22.50
N GLY A 598 2.37 -33.09 -23.10
CA GLY A 598 1.21 -33.58 -23.82
C GLY A 598 1.47 -33.79 -25.31
N LYS A 599 0.40 -33.92 -26.06
CA LYS A 599 0.46 -34.14 -27.52
C LYS A 599 0.70 -32.85 -28.27
N ARG A 600 1.39 -32.91 -29.43
CA ARG A 600 1.45 -31.83 -30.38
C ARG A 600 0.07 -31.66 -31.03
N VAL A 601 -0.48 -30.43 -30.89
CA VAL A 601 -1.76 -30.02 -31.49
C VAL A 601 -1.58 -29.64 -32.96
N GLY A 602 -0.45 -29.06 -33.31
CA GLY A 602 -0.14 -28.61 -34.65
C GLY A 602 1.09 -27.67 -34.67
N TYR A 603 1.17 -26.92 -35.72
CA TYR A 603 2.13 -25.83 -35.87
C TYR A 603 1.41 -24.48 -35.80
N LEU A 604 2.10 -23.45 -35.39
CA LEU A 604 1.56 -22.09 -35.35
C LEU A 604 1.22 -21.66 -36.78
N ALA A 605 -0.03 -21.26 -37.03
CA ALA A 605 -0.50 -20.93 -38.40
C ALA A 605 -0.15 -19.49 -38.82
N GLN A 606 0.01 -18.58 -37.84
CA GLN A 606 0.44 -17.20 -38.03
C GLN A 606 1.61 -16.91 -37.11
N PRO A 607 2.53 -15.97 -37.46
CA PRO A 607 3.60 -15.59 -36.55
C PRO A 607 3.05 -15.03 -35.25
N LEU A 608 3.74 -15.27 -34.14
CA LEU A 608 3.49 -14.68 -32.83
C LEU A 608 4.65 -13.75 -32.50
N ALA A 609 4.42 -12.47 -32.48
CA ALA A 609 5.45 -11.51 -32.11
C ALA A 609 5.63 -11.44 -30.57
N ALA A 610 6.83 -11.05 -30.13
CA ALA A 610 7.05 -10.69 -28.74
C ALA A 610 6.08 -9.56 -28.35
N GLY A 611 5.37 -9.75 -27.23
CA GLY A 611 4.31 -8.83 -26.78
C GLY A 611 2.88 -9.29 -27.13
N ASP A 612 2.71 -10.21 -28.09
CA ASP A 612 1.39 -10.74 -28.43
C ASP A 612 0.85 -11.73 -27.39
N THR A 613 -0.47 -11.78 -27.29
CA THR A 613 -1.20 -12.66 -26.36
C THR A 613 -2.12 -13.66 -27.08
N MET A 614 -2.10 -13.75 -28.41
CA MET A 614 -3.05 -14.59 -29.15
C MET A 614 -2.34 -15.54 -30.10
N LEU A 615 -2.55 -16.84 -29.93
CA LEU A 615 -2.16 -17.90 -30.85
C LEU A 615 -3.26 -18.10 -31.89
N ARG A 616 -3.09 -17.56 -33.08
CA ARG A 616 -4.06 -17.65 -34.20
C ARG A 616 -3.93 -18.96 -34.94
N GLY A 617 -5.08 -19.51 -35.38
CA GLY A 617 -5.12 -20.72 -36.17
C GLY A 617 -4.81 -22.01 -35.40
N VAL A 618 -4.79 -21.95 -34.07
CA VAL A 618 -4.70 -23.09 -33.17
C VAL A 618 -6.10 -23.52 -32.77
N ALA A 619 -6.36 -24.83 -32.76
CA ALA A 619 -7.67 -25.35 -32.39
C ALA A 619 -8.06 -24.94 -30.97
N ALA A 620 -9.12 -24.16 -30.85
CA ALA A 620 -9.61 -23.60 -29.58
C ALA A 620 -9.96 -24.72 -28.58
N SER A 621 -10.49 -25.82 -29.03
CA SER A 621 -10.86 -26.99 -28.21
C SER A 621 -9.68 -27.75 -27.59
N ALA A 622 -8.46 -27.46 -28.01
CA ALA A 622 -7.26 -28.14 -27.50
C ALA A 622 -6.81 -27.64 -26.12
N PHE A 623 -7.25 -26.41 -25.70
CA PHE A 623 -6.78 -25.78 -24.50
C PHE A 623 -7.94 -25.21 -23.67
N ALA A 624 -8.09 -25.69 -22.46
CA ALA A 624 -9.01 -25.12 -21.48
C ALA A 624 -8.40 -23.89 -20.77
N PRO A 625 -9.21 -22.95 -20.29
CA PRO A 625 -8.71 -21.88 -19.42
C PRO A 625 -7.94 -22.44 -18.22
N GLY A 626 -6.80 -21.85 -17.88
CA GLY A 626 -5.90 -22.31 -16.82
C GLY A 626 -4.97 -23.46 -17.21
N SER A 627 -5.09 -24.03 -18.42
CA SER A 627 -4.11 -25.01 -18.93
C SER A 627 -2.80 -24.33 -19.35
N LEU A 628 -1.78 -25.14 -19.63
CA LEU A 628 -0.51 -24.69 -20.20
C LEU A 628 -0.39 -25.06 -21.67
N VAL A 629 0.18 -24.16 -22.45
CA VAL A 629 0.63 -24.42 -23.82
C VAL A 629 2.16 -24.35 -23.87
N TRP A 630 2.78 -25.32 -24.53
CA TRP A 630 4.21 -25.32 -24.78
C TRP A 630 4.48 -25.00 -26.26
N LEU A 631 5.13 -23.88 -26.50
CA LEU A 631 5.62 -23.47 -27.81
C LEU A 631 7.10 -23.78 -27.90
N LYS A 632 7.54 -24.38 -29.01
CA LYS A 632 8.97 -24.58 -29.27
C LYS A 632 9.25 -24.54 -30.75
N GLU A 633 10.38 -23.94 -31.09
CA GLU A 633 10.82 -23.78 -32.46
C GLU A 633 12.26 -24.27 -32.64
N PRO A 634 12.55 -25.09 -33.69
CA PRO A 634 13.90 -25.55 -33.98
C PRO A 634 14.84 -24.36 -34.24
N ASN A 635 16.07 -24.46 -33.75
CA ASN A 635 17.11 -23.49 -34.01
C ASN A 635 17.47 -23.49 -35.51
N ASP A 636 17.78 -22.31 -36.05
CA ASP A 636 18.41 -22.15 -37.33
C ASP A 636 19.63 -21.23 -37.24
N ASP A 637 20.40 -21.16 -38.34
CA ASP A 637 21.63 -20.37 -38.37
C ASP A 637 21.39 -18.88 -38.19
N ALA A 638 20.28 -18.37 -38.73
CA ALA A 638 19.92 -16.95 -38.61
C ALA A 638 19.65 -16.59 -37.15
N PHE A 639 18.90 -17.44 -36.44
CA PHE A 639 18.64 -17.24 -35.01
C PHE A 639 19.91 -17.33 -34.18
N LEU A 640 20.78 -18.35 -34.45
CA LEU A 640 22.04 -18.50 -33.71
C LEU A 640 22.98 -17.31 -33.94
N GLN A 641 23.00 -16.78 -35.13
CA GLN A 641 23.75 -15.57 -35.47
C GLN A 641 23.17 -14.34 -34.75
N LYS A 642 21.81 -14.20 -34.75
CA LYS A 642 21.10 -13.11 -34.05
C LYS A 642 21.43 -13.07 -32.56
N ILE A 643 21.50 -14.20 -31.88
CA ILE A 643 21.87 -14.28 -30.44
C ILE A 643 23.38 -14.25 -30.19
N GLY A 644 24.20 -14.13 -31.21
CA GLY A 644 25.65 -14.00 -31.09
C GLY A 644 26.39 -15.29 -30.71
N SER A 645 25.81 -16.46 -30.89
CA SER A 645 26.44 -17.75 -30.61
C SER A 645 27.52 -18.06 -31.63
N ARG A 646 28.79 -18.24 -31.20
CA ARG A 646 29.94 -18.44 -32.11
C ARG A 646 30.51 -19.85 -32.07
N ALA A 647 30.54 -20.52 -30.94
CA ALA A 647 31.28 -21.76 -30.73
C ALA A 647 30.44 -22.91 -30.15
N TRP A 648 29.17 -22.70 -29.86
CA TRP A 648 28.32 -23.74 -29.27
C TRP A 648 28.12 -24.92 -30.22
N ASN A 649 28.18 -26.14 -29.69
CA ASN A 649 28.15 -27.38 -30.50
C ASN A 649 26.74 -27.86 -30.92
N ARG A 650 25.69 -27.06 -30.64
CA ARG A 650 24.30 -27.29 -31.10
C ARG A 650 23.64 -28.58 -30.61
N GLN A 651 24.03 -29.11 -29.47
CA GLN A 651 23.43 -30.37 -28.94
C GLN A 651 21.94 -30.27 -28.60
N TYR A 652 21.43 -29.06 -28.32
CA TYR A 652 20.02 -28.84 -27.98
C TYR A 652 19.28 -28.09 -29.08
N PRO A 653 18.24 -28.68 -29.70
CA PRO A 653 17.65 -28.10 -30.91
C PRO A 653 16.66 -26.96 -30.69
N TYR A 654 16.16 -26.72 -29.47
CA TYR A 654 15.08 -25.76 -29.19
C TYR A 654 15.50 -24.72 -28.16
N LEU A 655 16.04 -23.60 -28.61
CA LEU A 655 16.31 -22.45 -27.73
C LEU A 655 15.12 -21.48 -27.67
N ARG A 656 14.41 -21.31 -28.81
CA ARG A 656 13.15 -20.57 -28.82
C ARG A 656 12.03 -21.47 -28.31
N GLN A 657 11.63 -21.25 -27.08
CA GLN A 657 10.50 -21.97 -26.49
C GLN A 657 9.84 -21.16 -25.37
N ALA A 658 8.56 -21.40 -25.13
CA ALA A 658 7.81 -20.80 -24.03
C ALA A 658 6.79 -21.80 -23.48
N LEU A 659 6.68 -21.85 -22.15
CA LEU A 659 5.59 -22.50 -21.45
C LEU A 659 4.68 -21.42 -20.93
N ALA A 660 3.47 -21.28 -21.49
CA ALA A 660 2.58 -20.17 -21.22
C ALA A 660 1.21 -20.64 -20.72
N GLY A 661 0.65 -19.88 -19.77
CA GLY A 661 -0.72 -20.11 -19.30
C GLY A 661 -1.75 -19.68 -20.34
N VAL A 662 -2.86 -20.41 -20.43
CA VAL A 662 -3.99 -20.12 -21.29
C VAL A 662 -5.08 -19.38 -20.48
N ALA A 663 -5.45 -18.17 -20.91
CA ALA A 663 -6.54 -17.40 -20.31
C ALA A 663 -7.90 -17.86 -20.81
N GLY A 664 -7.98 -18.30 -22.07
CA GLY A 664 -9.20 -18.77 -22.72
C GLY A 664 -8.95 -19.07 -24.20
N SER A 665 -9.98 -19.51 -24.88
CA SER A 665 -9.96 -19.78 -26.32
C SER A 665 -11.31 -19.45 -26.96
N ASP A 666 -11.28 -18.96 -28.20
CA ASP A 666 -12.48 -18.66 -28.98
C ASP A 666 -12.26 -19.01 -30.47
N ALA A 667 -13.16 -18.56 -31.35
CA ALA A 667 -13.08 -18.81 -32.78
C ALA A 667 -11.83 -18.14 -33.43
N ALA A 668 -11.24 -17.13 -32.83
CA ALA A 668 -10.06 -16.43 -33.34
C ALA A 668 -8.73 -17.14 -32.96
N GLY A 669 -8.73 -17.95 -31.89
CA GLY A 669 -7.57 -18.68 -31.43
C GLY A 669 -7.50 -18.92 -29.92
N VAL A 670 -6.29 -19.15 -29.43
CA VAL A 670 -6.01 -19.37 -28.00
C VAL A 670 -5.38 -18.13 -27.40
N HIS A 671 -5.99 -17.59 -26.35
CA HIS A 671 -5.51 -16.42 -25.63
C HIS A 671 -4.54 -16.82 -24.52
N LEU A 672 -3.34 -16.30 -24.56
CA LEU A 672 -2.35 -16.47 -23.49
C LEU A 672 -2.69 -15.59 -22.29
N ALA A 673 -2.42 -16.08 -21.11
CA ALA A 673 -2.61 -15.35 -19.86
C ALA A 673 -1.61 -14.17 -19.69
N ALA A 674 -0.53 -14.19 -20.48
CA ALA A 674 0.48 -13.14 -20.51
C ALA A 674 1.16 -13.09 -21.87
N PRO A 675 1.77 -11.95 -22.26
CA PRO A 675 2.45 -11.78 -23.54
C PRO A 675 3.59 -12.78 -23.74
N ALA A 676 3.80 -13.19 -25.01
CA ALA A 676 4.98 -13.94 -25.43
C ALA A 676 6.26 -13.08 -25.27
N GLY A 677 7.34 -13.68 -24.77
CA GLY A 677 8.60 -12.98 -24.57
C GLY A 677 9.51 -12.92 -25.80
N VAL A 678 9.25 -13.78 -26.78
CA VAL A 678 10.05 -13.91 -27.98
C VAL A 678 9.18 -14.15 -29.20
N ASP A 679 9.74 -13.86 -30.40
CA ASP A 679 9.08 -14.10 -31.67
C ASP A 679 9.06 -15.60 -32.00
N PHE A 680 7.93 -16.09 -32.52
CA PHE A 680 7.76 -17.43 -33.05
C PHE A 680 7.25 -17.41 -34.51
N ASP A 681 7.87 -18.21 -35.37
CA ASP A 681 7.58 -18.25 -36.81
C ASP A 681 6.41 -19.19 -37.13
N ALA A 682 5.55 -18.78 -38.04
CA ALA A 682 4.50 -19.64 -38.59
C ALA A 682 5.08 -20.89 -39.31
N GLY A 683 4.40 -22.00 -39.21
CA GLY A 683 4.76 -23.26 -39.84
C GLY A 683 5.98 -24.00 -39.27
N ARG A 684 6.74 -23.33 -38.38
CA ARG A 684 7.95 -23.88 -37.74
C ARG A 684 7.77 -24.14 -36.26
N THR A 685 6.98 -23.33 -35.60
CA THR A 685 6.73 -23.42 -34.15
C THR A 685 5.72 -24.53 -33.86
N GLU A 686 6.16 -25.55 -33.13
CA GLU A 686 5.30 -26.62 -32.61
C GLU A 686 4.46 -26.07 -31.44
N VAL A 687 3.17 -26.43 -31.44
CA VAL A 687 2.21 -26.11 -30.37
C VAL A 687 1.81 -27.43 -29.68
N LEU A 688 2.15 -27.55 -28.41
CA LEU A 688 1.93 -28.80 -27.63
C LEU A 688 1.08 -28.52 -26.40
N GLN A 689 0.27 -29.51 -26.05
CA GLN A 689 -0.37 -29.56 -24.73
C GLN A 689 0.65 -29.92 -23.65
N VAL A 690 0.30 -29.64 -22.39
CA VAL A 690 1.07 -30.05 -21.22
C VAL A 690 0.11 -30.58 -20.17
N HIS A 691 0.52 -31.66 -19.50
CA HIS A 691 -0.17 -32.23 -18.36
C HIS A 691 0.68 -32.01 -17.10
N PRO A 692 0.66 -30.78 -16.53
CA PRO A 692 1.46 -30.45 -15.36
C PRO A 692 0.85 -31.10 -14.11
N VAL A 693 1.69 -31.35 -13.12
CA VAL A 693 1.24 -31.51 -11.74
C VAL A 693 1.09 -30.13 -11.12
N ARG A 694 -0.07 -29.85 -10.52
CA ARG A 694 -0.46 -28.53 -10.05
C ARG A 694 -0.50 -28.42 -8.53
N GLY A 695 -0.24 -27.22 -8.02
CA GLY A 695 -0.56 -26.84 -6.64
C GLY A 695 0.21 -27.61 -5.55
N VAL A 696 1.29 -28.33 -5.88
CA VAL A 696 2.09 -29.05 -4.89
C VAL A 696 2.79 -28.08 -3.95
N ARG A 697 2.76 -28.36 -2.66
CA ARG A 697 3.44 -27.60 -1.62
C ARG A 697 4.34 -28.49 -0.77
N LEU A 698 5.61 -28.14 -0.69
CA LEU A 698 6.64 -28.79 0.13
C LEU A 698 7.11 -27.79 1.17
N ALA A 699 6.88 -28.06 2.47
CA ALA A 699 7.14 -27.03 3.49
C ALA A 699 7.62 -27.60 4.83
N ASP A 700 8.45 -26.82 5.53
CA ASP A 700 8.78 -27.00 6.95
C ASP A 700 9.52 -28.30 7.28
N PHE A 701 10.46 -28.75 6.43
CA PHE A 701 11.33 -29.91 6.71
C PHE A 701 12.75 -29.72 6.16
N GLY A 702 13.68 -30.56 6.63
CA GLY A 702 15.04 -30.64 6.14
C GLY A 702 15.29 -31.87 5.27
N ILE A 703 16.17 -31.77 4.27
CA ILE A 703 16.70 -32.89 3.48
C ILE A 703 18.23 -32.90 3.63
N GLU A 704 18.80 -34.10 3.81
CA GLU A 704 20.25 -34.30 3.88
C GLU A 704 20.63 -35.59 3.14
N GLN A 705 21.64 -35.52 2.27
CA GLN A 705 22.20 -36.66 1.59
C GLN A 705 23.36 -37.26 2.39
N LEU A 706 23.27 -38.51 2.78
CA LEU A 706 24.36 -39.20 3.45
C LEU A 706 25.52 -39.55 2.48
N ALA A 707 26.71 -39.37 2.99
CA ALA A 707 27.97 -39.67 2.30
C ALA A 707 28.99 -40.34 3.27
N ASP A 708 29.07 -41.59 3.26
CA ASP A 708 29.95 -42.57 3.88
C ASP A 708 31.11 -42.00 4.79
N GLY A 709 30.71 -41.30 5.88
CA GLY A 709 31.65 -40.80 6.91
C GLY A 709 32.52 -39.60 6.49
N ARG A 710 32.30 -39.01 5.31
CA ARG A 710 33.00 -37.81 4.86
C ARG A 710 32.38 -36.54 5.41
N ASP A 711 33.22 -35.61 5.79
CA ASP A 711 32.78 -34.26 6.20
C ASP A 711 32.65 -33.34 4.98
N ILE A 712 31.43 -32.81 4.76
CA ILE A 712 31.16 -31.84 3.71
C ILE A 712 31.98 -30.55 3.84
N ALA A 713 32.36 -30.17 5.04
CA ALA A 713 33.17 -28.96 5.28
C ALA A 713 34.49 -29.04 4.55
N SER A 714 35.12 -30.27 4.43
CA SER A 714 36.37 -30.48 3.73
C SER A 714 36.31 -30.21 2.23
N VAL A 715 35.12 -30.22 1.63
CA VAL A 715 34.89 -30.02 0.19
C VAL A 715 34.04 -28.80 -0.11
N ARG A 716 33.79 -27.92 0.86
CA ARG A 716 32.88 -26.79 0.75
C ARG A 716 33.18 -25.89 -0.46
N HIS A 717 34.43 -25.66 -0.75
CA HIS A 717 34.88 -24.82 -1.86
C HIS A 717 35.62 -25.61 -2.97
N VAL A 718 35.43 -26.93 -3.00
CA VAL A 718 35.94 -27.80 -4.06
C VAL A 718 34.88 -27.91 -5.15
N TYR A 719 35.15 -27.39 -6.35
CA TYR A 719 34.24 -27.36 -7.47
C TYR A 719 34.44 -28.55 -8.43
N GLU A 720 34.42 -29.75 -7.86
CA GLU A 720 34.54 -31.02 -8.54
C GLU A 720 33.37 -31.97 -8.20
N ASN A 721 33.23 -33.04 -8.94
CA ASN A 721 32.28 -34.12 -8.63
C ASN A 721 32.98 -35.10 -7.67
N VAL A 722 32.93 -34.81 -6.38
CA VAL A 722 33.71 -35.55 -5.35
C VAL A 722 33.13 -36.92 -5.06
N LEU A 723 31.78 -37.05 -5.16
CA LEU A 723 31.05 -38.28 -4.90
C LEU A 723 30.00 -38.53 -6.00
N PRO A 724 30.43 -38.93 -7.22
CA PRO A 724 29.50 -39.13 -8.33
C PRO A 724 28.41 -40.18 -8.05
N GLN A 725 28.67 -41.18 -7.22
CA GLN A 725 27.73 -42.21 -6.84
C GLN A 725 26.53 -41.73 -6.00
N VAL A 726 26.63 -40.56 -5.41
CA VAL A 726 25.54 -39.90 -4.65
C VAL A 726 25.01 -38.67 -5.38
N ALA A 727 25.20 -38.55 -6.69
CA ALA A 727 24.76 -37.40 -7.48
C ALA A 727 23.21 -37.33 -7.61
N VAL A 728 22.54 -37.20 -6.48
CA VAL A 728 21.08 -37.14 -6.32
C VAL A 728 20.65 -35.73 -6.01
N ASP A 729 19.56 -35.25 -6.60
CA ASP A 729 18.99 -33.96 -6.30
C ASP A 729 18.18 -34.01 -4.99
N GLY A 730 18.13 -32.92 -4.25
CA GLY A 730 17.27 -32.81 -3.07
C GLY A 730 15.78 -32.80 -3.47
N ILE A 731 15.38 -31.81 -4.24
CA ILE A 731 14.02 -31.67 -4.77
C ILE A 731 14.07 -31.41 -6.27
N SER A 732 13.28 -32.16 -7.04
CA SER A 732 13.09 -31.95 -8.47
C SER A 732 11.65 -31.62 -8.81
N LEU A 733 11.42 -30.49 -9.46
CA LEU A 733 10.14 -30.10 -10.06
C LEU A 733 10.28 -30.21 -11.59
N MET A 734 9.46 -31.05 -12.21
CA MET A 734 9.44 -31.25 -13.66
C MET A 734 8.00 -31.21 -14.18
N TRP A 735 7.72 -30.40 -15.17
CA TRP A 735 6.38 -30.20 -15.70
C TRP A 735 5.37 -29.85 -14.60
N THR A 736 5.67 -28.84 -13.78
CA THR A 736 4.78 -28.40 -12.69
C THR A 736 4.16 -27.04 -12.98
N GLN A 737 2.98 -26.82 -12.39
CA GLN A 737 2.32 -25.52 -12.40
C GLN A 737 1.99 -25.12 -10.96
N ASP A 738 2.38 -23.89 -10.57
CA ASP A 738 2.10 -23.29 -9.26
C ASP A 738 2.63 -24.11 -8.06
N ALA A 739 3.74 -24.84 -8.24
CA ALA A 739 4.41 -25.59 -7.18
C ALA A 739 5.13 -24.65 -6.20
N ARG A 740 5.12 -24.98 -4.91
CA ARG A 740 5.70 -24.17 -3.84
C ARG A 740 6.65 -24.97 -2.97
N ILE A 741 7.83 -24.42 -2.70
CA ILE A 741 8.81 -24.95 -1.75
C ILE A 741 9.04 -23.83 -0.72
N GLU A 742 8.69 -24.07 0.55
CA GLU A 742 8.66 -23.02 1.57
C GLU A 742 9.34 -23.51 2.85
N ARG A 743 10.29 -22.74 3.37
CA ARG A 743 10.99 -23.01 4.63
C ARG A 743 11.59 -24.42 4.69
N VAL A 744 12.13 -24.86 3.54
CA VAL A 744 12.83 -26.13 3.42
C VAL A 744 14.34 -25.88 3.52
N THR A 745 15.04 -26.73 4.25
CA THR A 745 16.50 -26.71 4.32
C THR A 745 17.04 -27.94 3.59
N VAL A 746 17.84 -27.72 2.54
CA VAL A 746 18.56 -28.82 1.86
C VAL A 746 20.04 -28.70 2.23
N ARG A 747 20.53 -29.69 2.98
CA ARG A 747 21.94 -29.79 3.37
C ARG A 747 22.62 -30.92 2.60
N ASN A 748 23.87 -30.68 2.22
CA ASN A 748 24.74 -31.71 1.64
C ASN A 748 24.12 -32.45 0.48
N ALA A 749 23.39 -31.74 -0.42
CA ALA A 749 22.77 -32.36 -1.57
C ALA A 749 23.74 -33.23 -2.36
N GLY A 750 23.28 -34.35 -2.90
CA GLY A 750 24.12 -35.16 -3.75
C GLY A 750 24.62 -34.42 -4.99
N ARG A 751 23.68 -33.70 -5.65
CA ARG A 751 23.93 -32.86 -6.82
C ARG A 751 23.24 -31.50 -6.65
N HIS A 752 22.04 -31.30 -7.17
CA HIS A 752 21.30 -30.06 -7.06
C HIS A 752 20.47 -30.04 -5.76
N PRO A 753 20.59 -29.03 -4.89
CA PRO A 753 19.66 -28.90 -3.78
C PRO A 753 18.20 -28.80 -4.25
N ILE A 754 17.94 -27.96 -5.26
CA ILE A 754 16.65 -27.83 -5.92
C ILE A 754 16.89 -27.71 -7.42
N SER A 755 16.18 -28.53 -8.21
CA SER A 755 16.16 -28.50 -9.66
C SER A 755 14.75 -28.27 -10.17
N ILE A 756 14.54 -27.21 -10.96
CA ILE A 756 13.25 -26.81 -11.52
C ILE A 756 13.37 -26.81 -13.04
N GLU A 757 12.62 -27.67 -13.69
CA GLU A 757 12.68 -27.83 -15.13
C GLU A 757 11.28 -27.88 -15.76
N GLN A 758 11.10 -27.16 -16.88
CA GLN A 758 9.86 -27.14 -17.65
C GLN A 758 8.62 -26.85 -16.78
N SER A 759 8.76 -25.92 -15.85
CA SER A 759 7.74 -25.58 -14.86
C SER A 759 7.29 -24.13 -14.99
N HIS A 760 6.06 -23.84 -14.56
CA HIS A 760 5.45 -22.53 -14.68
C HIS A 760 4.88 -22.08 -13.33
N GLY A 761 5.12 -20.82 -12.94
CA GLY A 761 4.50 -20.22 -11.75
C GLY A 761 5.04 -20.74 -10.41
N PHE A 762 6.20 -21.40 -10.38
CA PHE A 762 6.78 -21.95 -9.16
C PHE A 762 7.20 -20.88 -8.15
N ALA A 763 7.25 -21.25 -6.86
CA ALA A 763 7.77 -20.37 -5.80
C ALA A 763 8.72 -21.15 -4.86
N VAL A 764 9.92 -20.60 -4.63
CA VAL A 764 10.87 -21.07 -3.62
C VAL A 764 11.07 -19.96 -2.60
N ARG A 765 10.60 -20.16 -1.35
CA ARG A 765 10.57 -19.10 -0.35
C ARG A 765 11.20 -19.53 0.97
N ASP A 766 12.01 -18.63 1.54
CA ASP A 766 12.59 -18.78 2.89
C ASP A 766 13.38 -20.09 3.07
N CYS A 767 13.99 -20.58 1.98
CA CYS A 767 14.73 -21.83 1.96
C CYS A 767 16.21 -21.62 2.27
N VAL A 768 16.84 -22.68 2.82
CA VAL A 768 18.30 -22.73 3.05
C VAL A 768 18.89 -23.85 2.21
N LEU A 769 19.79 -23.49 1.29
CA LEU A 769 20.53 -24.43 0.45
C LEU A 769 21.99 -24.39 0.91
N ASP A 770 22.45 -25.49 1.54
CA ASP A 770 23.74 -25.52 2.25
C ASP A 770 24.54 -26.75 1.87
N GLY A 771 25.38 -26.59 0.85
CA GLY A 771 26.32 -27.62 0.43
C GLY A 771 25.80 -28.59 -0.64
N ALA A 772 26.71 -29.00 -1.50
CA ALA A 772 26.54 -30.11 -2.45
C ALA A 772 27.85 -30.91 -2.56
N TRP A 773 27.75 -32.25 -2.66
CA TRP A 773 28.89 -33.15 -2.84
C TRP A 773 29.50 -33.06 -4.24
N ASN A 774 28.66 -32.91 -5.25
CA ASN A 774 29.06 -32.81 -6.64
C ASN A 774 28.77 -31.41 -7.18
N LYS A 775 29.85 -30.70 -7.51
CA LYS A 775 29.85 -29.30 -7.97
C LYS A 775 30.77 -29.10 -9.19
N GLY A 776 31.11 -30.20 -9.86
CA GLY A 776 32.05 -30.19 -10.97
C GLY A 776 31.36 -29.97 -12.33
N ASP A 777 32.15 -30.29 -13.37
CA ASP A 777 31.70 -30.22 -14.76
C ASP A 777 30.52 -31.15 -15.04
N GLY A 778 29.75 -30.83 -16.09
CA GLY A 778 28.51 -31.52 -16.40
C GLY A 778 27.27 -30.95 -15.74
N GLY A 779 27.38 -29.76 -15.11
CA GLY A 779 26.22 -29.00 -14.62
C GLY A 779 25.73 -29.50 -13.27
N SER A 780 26.61 -29.63 -12.28
CA SER A 780 26.29 -30.13 -10.94
C SER A 780 26.35 -29.05 -9.87
N GLY A 781 25.59 -29.22 -8.79
CA GLY A 781 25.64 -28.36 -7.61
C GLY A 781 24.93 -27.00 -7.77
N TYR A 782 23.79 -26.92 -8.43
CA TYR A 782 23.05 -25.68 -8.68
C TYR A 782 21.75 -25.58 -7.88
N LEU A 783 21.34 -24.38 -7.52
CA LEU A 783 19.91 -24.05 -7.55
C LEU A 783 19.57 -23.87 -9.04
N ARG A 784 18.99 -24.89 -9.65
CA ARG A 784 18.83 -25.00 -11.10
C ARG A 784 17.44 -24.58 -11.54
N ILE A 785 17.34 -23.59 -12.43
CA ILE A 785 16.11 -23.13 -13.08
C ILE A 785 16.35 -23.26 -14.58
N ALA A 786 15.74 -24.28 -15.23
CA ALA A 786 15.91 -24.58 -16.63
C ALA A 786 14.57 -24.66 -17.35
N ARG A 787 14.43 -24.02 -18.53
CA ARG A 787 13.18 -24.08 -19.30
C ARG A 787 11.91 -23.78 -18.47
N SER A 788 12.05 -22.89 -17.47
CA SER A 788 11.01 -22.62 -16.49
C SER A 788 10.64 -21.15 -16.45
N TYR A 789 9.37 -20.87 -16.21
CA TYR A 789 8.78 -19.57 -16.53
C TYR A 789 7.96 -19.03 -15.37
N ARG A 790 8.07 -17.70 -15.16
CA ARG A 790 7.28 -16.91 -14.21
C ARG A 790 7.37 -17.41 -12.77
N GLY A 791 8.54 -17.96 -12.42
CA GLY A 791 8.82 -18.41 -11.06
C GLY A 791 9.40 -17.32 -10.19
N THR A 792 9.37 -17.55 -8.87
CA THR A 792 9.94 -16.64 -7.87
C THR A 792 10.84 -17.41 -6.91
N VAL A 793 12.05 -16.90 -6.65
CA VAL A 793 12.93 -17.33 -5.57
C VAL A 793 13.13 -16.14 -4.63
N GLU A 794 12.75 -16.27 -3.36
CA GLU A 794 12.67 -15.15 -2.43
C GLU A 794 13.07 -15.54 -1.01
N GLY A 795 13.76 -14.64 -0.29
CA GLY A 795 14.10 -14.82 1.13
C GLY A 795 15.08 -15.97 1.40
N CYS A 796 15.74 -16.49 0.39
CA CYS A 796 16.56 -17.70 0.49
C CYS A 796 18.00 -17.41 0.95
N ARG A 797 18.62 -18.42 1.58
CA ARG A 797 20.06 -18.43 1.89
C ARG A 797 20.74 -19.54 1.10
N VAL A 798 21.76 -19.18 0.32
CA VAL A 798 22.44 -20.10 -0.60
C VAL A 798 23.92 -20.09 -0.34
N ARG A 799 24.51 -21.23 -0.02
CA ARG A 799 25.94 -21.37 0.26
C ARG A 799 26.48 -22.79 -0.02
N GLY A 800 27.78 -22.89 -0.26
CA GLY A 800 28.44 -24.18 -0.43
C GLY A 800 28.00 -25.01 -1.62
N ILE A 801 27.23 -24.43 -2.56
CA ILE A 801 26.89 -25.02 -3.88
C ILE A 801 27.74 -24.37 -4.99
N ARG A 802 27.48 -24.65 -6.27
CA ARG A 802 28.24 -24.04 -7.36
C ARG A 802 27.64 -22.75 -7.87
N HIS A 803 26.35 -22.72 -8.24
CA HIS A 803 25.67 -21.56 -8.82
C HIS A 803 24.20 -21.48 -8.43
N ILE A 804 23.65 -20.28 -8.49
CA ILE A 804 22.21 -20.08 -8.76
C ILE A 804 22.10 -19.93 -10.28
N ALA A 805 21.59 -20.92 -10.99
CA ALA A 805 21.65 -20.99 -12.44
C ALA A 805 20.29 -20.79 -13.11
N LEU A 806 20.21 -19.76 -13.95
CA LEU A 806 19.11 -19.51 -14.90
C LEU A 806 19.60 -19.95 -16.29
N GLN A 807 18.95 -20.94 -16.91
CA GLN A 807 19.46 -21.54 -18.13
C GLN A 807 18.37 -22.07 -19.07
N TRP A 808 18.72 -22.30 -20.32
CA TRP A 808 17.90 -22.99 -21.32
C TRP A 808 16.49 -22.41 -21.47
N SER A 809 16.37 -21.19 -22.01
CA SER A 809 15.12 -20.51 -22.29
C SER A 809 14.26 -20.18 -21.04
N SER A 810 14.82 -20.24 -19.85
CA SER A 810 14.09 -19.80 -18.65
C SER A 810 13.79 -18.31 -18.74
N ALA A 811 12.53 -17.92 -18.50
CA ALA A 811 12.13 -16.53 -18.70
C ALA A 811 11.11 -16.04 -17.66
N PHE A 812 11.11 -14.73 -17.45
CA PHE A 812 10.20 -14.02 -16.53
C PHE A 812 10.31 -14.47 -15.06
N ASN A 813 11.45 -15.06 -14.68
CA ASN A 813 11.68 -15.46 -13.29
C ASN A 813 12.24 -14.29 -12.47
N THR A 814 11.85 -14.22 -11.21
CA THR A 814 12.31 -13.19 -10.27
C THR A 814 13.07 -13.83 -9.12
N LEU A 815 14.32 -13.42 -8.94
CA LEU A 815 15.18 -13.78 -7.80
C LEU A 815 15.33 -12.54 -6.92
N ARG A 816 14.86 -12.58 -5.67
CA ARG A 816 14.91 -11.39 -4.81
C ARG A 816 15.17 -11.72 -3.33
N ASP A 817 15.78 -10.77 -2.63
CA ASP A 817 16.09 -10.87 -1.20
C ASP A 817 16.83 -12.17 -0.84
N ILE A 818 17.89 -12.50 -1.58
CA ILE A 818 18.71 -13.70 -1.38
C ILE A 818 20.02 -13.34 -0.72
N ALA A 819 20.40 -14.09 0.33
CA ALA A 819 21.77 -14.06 0.87
C ALA A 819 22.58 -15.19 0.23
N SER A 820 23.58 -14.86 -0.59
CA SER A 820 24.30 -15.82 -1.41
C SER A 820 25.83 -15.76 -1.19
N GLU A 821 26.45 -16.93 -1.00
CA GLU A 821 27.89 -17.12 -1.08
C GLU A 821 28.34 -17.58 -2.48
N VAL A 822 27.42 -17.68 -3.44
CA VAL A 822 27.70 -18.09 -4.82
C VAL A 822 27.08 -17.10 -5.81
N ASP A 823 27.57 -17.13 -7.05
CA ASP A 823 27.08 -16.26 -8.12
C ASP A 823 25.65 -16.58 -8.57
N VAL A 824 24.99 -15.58 -9.12
CA VAL A 824 23.86 -15.77 -10.03
C VAL A 824 24.42 -15.93 -11.44
N ASN A 825 24.19 -17.09 -12.03
CA ASN A 825 24.75 -17.49 -13.32
C ASN A 825 23.65 -17.54 -14.38
N PHE A 826 23.68 -16.61 -15.31
CA PHE A 826 22.94 -16.71 -16.55
C PHE A 826 23.70 -17.71 -17.45
N HIS A 827 23.44 -18.99 -17.19
CA HIS A 827 24.18 -20.12 -17.71
C HIS A 827 23.86 -20.43 -19.18
N GLY A 828 23.53 -19.39 -19.93
CA GLY A 828 23.27 -19.43 -21.37
C GLY A 828 21.99 -20.15 -21.77
N GLY A 829 21.99 -20.63 -23.02
CA GLY A 829 20.82 -21.32 -23.58
C GLY A 829 19.63 -20.37 -23.83
N PHE A 830 19.91 -19.09 -24.10
CA PHE A 830 18.89 -18.10 -24.40
C PHE A 830 17.88 -17.86 -23.28
N SER A 831 18.32 -17.91 -22.01
CA SER A 831 17.48 -17.42 -20.89
C SER A 831 17.30 -15.91 -21.01
N HIS A 832 16.06 -15.38 -20.82
CA HIS A 832 15.72 -13.99 -21.10
C HIS A 832 14.69 -13.43 -20.15
N ASP A 833 14.50 -12.11 -20.11
CA ASP A 833 13.47 -11.44 -19.28
C ASP A 833 13.47 -11.83 -17.78
N ASN A 834 14.59 -12.26 -17.22
CA ASN A 834 14.67 -12.59 -15.82
C ASN A 834 15.14 -11.39 -14.98
N THR A 835 14.63 -11.26 -13.77
CA THR A 835 14.97 -10.18 -12.85
C THR A 835 15.69 -10.74 -11.62
N VAL A 836 16.86 -10.18 -11.32
CA VAL A 836 17.62 -10.42 -10.10
C VAL A 836 17.66 -9.14 -9.29
N GLN A 837 17.10 -9.14 -8.09
CA GLN A 837 16.93 -7.95 -7.28
C GLN A 837 17.32 -8.20 -5.82
N ASP A 838 18.00 -7.22 -5.21
CA ASP A 838 18.33 -7.22 -3.78
C ASP A 838 19.05 -8.51 -3.31
N VAL A 839 19.94 -9.05 -4.14
CA VAL A 839 20.79 -10.19 -3.78
C VAL A 839 22.04 -9.69 -3.06
N ARG A 840 22.26 -10.17 -1.83
CA ARG A 840 23.43 -9.86 -1.02
C ARG A 840 24.50 -10.94 -1.21
N PHE A 841 25.56 -10.60 -1.91
CA PHE A 841 26.66 -11.51 -2.20
C PHE A 841 27.76 -11.42 -1.13
N ALA A 842 28.13 -12.58 -0.58
CA ALA A 842 29.29 -12.79 0.29
C ALA A 842 30.19 -13.87 -0.32
N ILE A 843 30.67 -13.62 -1.54
CA ILE A 843 31.41 -14.59 -2.36
C ILE A 843 32.80 -14.90 -1.71
N PRO A 844 33.10 -16.17 -1.36
CA PRO A 844 34.40 -16.56 -0.88
C PRO A 844 35.48 -16.43 -1.96
N ARG A 845 36.74 -16.26 -1.56
CA ARG A 845 37.88 -16.11 -2.51
C ARG A 845 38.09 -17.35 -3.40
N GLU A 846 37.72 -18.51 -2.91
CA GLU A 846 37.82 -19.80 -3.60
C GLU A 846 36.75 -19.97 -4.68
N HIS A 847 35.72 -19.15 -4.67
CA HIS A 847 34.67 -19.17 -5.70
C HIS A 847 35.18 -18.45 -6.96
N HIS A 848 35.29 -19.18 -8.07
CA HIS A 848 35.96 -18.69 -9.28
C HIS A 848 35.15 -17.67 -10.10
N TRP A 849 33.89 -17.46 -9.76
CA TRP A 849 32.99 -16.60 -10.51
C TRP A 849 32.64 -15.33 -9.71
N GLY A 850 32.49 -14.22 -10.41
CA GLY A 850 32.01 -12.98 -9.80
C GLY A 850 30.51 -13.07 -9.44
N PRO A 851 29.97 -12.06 -8.73
CA PRO A 851 28.58 -12.08 -8.22
C PRO A 851 27.51 -12.37 -9.26
N VAL A 852 27.74 -11.94 -10.50
CA VAL A 852 26.87 -12.21 -11.65
C VAL A 852 27.76 -12.69 -12.81
N PHE A 853 27.44 -13.83 -13.38
CA PHE A 853 28.12 -14.36 -14.55
C PHE A 853 27.16 -14.50 -15.72
N ARG A 854 27.64 -14.16 -16.92
CA ARG A 854 26.92 -14.33 -18.18
C ARG A 854 27.74 -15.20 -19.13
N THR A 855 27.06 -16.11 -19.81
CA THR A 855 27.74 -17.01 -20.77
C THR A 855 28.29 -16.23 -21.95
N PRO A 856 29.62 -16.28 -22.22
CA PRO A 856 30.21 -15.52 -23.32
C PRO A 856 29.83 -16.10 -24.69
N PRO A 857 29.88 -15.29 -25.76
CA PRO A 857 29.49 -15.70 -27.10
C PRO A 857 30.29 -16.87 -27.73
N ASP A 858 31.52 -17.07 -27.25
CA ASP A 858 32.46 -18.13 -27.69
C ASP A 858 32.46 -19.37 -26.79
N ALA A 859 31.49 -19.44 -25.84
CA ALA A 859 31.35 -20.61 -24.99
C ALA A 859 30.90 -21.83 -25.82
N ARG A 860 31.55 -22.99 -25.55
CA ARG A 860 31.22 -24.27 -26.22
C ARG A 860 30.13 -25.06 -25.53
N TRP A 861 29.87 -24.82 -24.24
CA TRP A 861 28.92 -25.56 -23.42
C TRP A 861 27.48 -25.07 -23.52
N ALA A 862 27.26 -23.80 -23.83
CA ALA A 862 25.96 -23.22 -24.06
C ALA A 862 26.07 -21.98 -24.96
N PRO A 863 25.02 -21.61 -25.71
CA PRO A 863 24.94 -20.32 -26.38
C PRO A 863 24.71 -19.20 -25.34
N PRO A 864 24.91 -17.92 -25.68
CA PRO A 864 24.68 -16.78 -24.78
C PRO A 864 23.27 -16.76 -24.18
N ASP A 865 23.11 -16.05 -23.09
CA ASP A 865 21.80 -15.66 -22.56
C ASP A 865 21.10 -14.69 -23.53
N GLY A 866 19.76 -14.65 -23.46
CA GLY A 866 18.91 -13.77 -24.26
C GLY A 866 18.82 -12.35 -23.69
N PRO A 867 17.98 -11.49 -24.30
CA PRO A 867 17.83 -10.10 -23.90
C PRO A 867 17.11 -9.97 -22.54
N ASP A 868 17.06 -8.74 -22.06
CA ASP A 868 16.21 -8.25 -20.98
C ASP A 868 16.35 -8.96 -19.62
N ASN A 869 17.49 -9.67 -19.41
CA ASN A 869 17.87 -10.11 -18.07
C ASN A 869 18.40 -8.92 -17.26
N VAL A 870 17.69 -8.52 -16.22
CA VAL A 870 17.94 -7.32 -15.41
C VAL A 870 18.52 -7.70 -14.06
N VAL A 871 19.59 -7.00 -13.64
CA VAL A 871 20.15 -7.11 -12.28
C VAL A 871 20.03 -5.75 -11.60
N LEU A 872 19.21 -5.70 -10.55
CA LEU A 872 18.94 -4.49 -9.76
C LEU A 872 19.65 -4.64 -8.40
N SER A 873 20.65 -3.81 -8.15
CA SER A 873 21.36 -3.77 -6.87
C SER A 873 20.69 -2.81 -5.90
N ALA A 874 20.63 -3.14 -4.61
CA ALA A 874 20.21 -2.20 -3.58
C ALA A 874 21.19 -1.00 -3.50
N PRO A 875 20.72 0.23 -3.21
CA PRO A 875 21.58 1.39 -3.03
C PRO A 875 22.52 1.14 -1.82
N GLY A 876 23.82 0.98 -2.07
CA GLY A 876 24.83 0.75 -1.05
C GLY A 876 25.62 -0.55 -1.18
N ALA A 877 25.28 -1.47 -2.08
CA ALA A 877 26.11 -2.62 -2.41
C ALA A 877 27.30 -2.16 -3.29
N GLN A 878 28.52 -2.33 -2.82
CA GLN A 878 29.71 -2.06 -3.62
C GLN A 878 29.66 -2.94 -4.89
N THR A 879 29.50 -2.30 -6.04
CA THR A 879 29.76 -2.94 -7.35
C THR A 879 31.25 -3.23 -7.40
N ALA A 880 31.63 -4.49 -7.22
CA ALA A 880 32.98 -4.92 -7.56
C ALA A 880 33.19 -4.64 -9.06
N SER A 881 34.16 -3.77 -9.34
CA SER A 881 34.69 -3.41 -10.64
C SER A 881 34.83 -4.65 -11.53
N THR A 882 34.40 -4.51 -12.78
CA THR A 882 34.74 -5.42 -13.87
C THR A 882 36.26 -5.54 -13.99
N ALA A 883 36.82 -6.58 -13.41
CA ALA A 883 38.21 -6.95 -13.65
C ALA A 883 38.33 -7.65 -15.02
N PRO A 884 39.34 -7.38 -15.81
CA PRO A 884 39.51 -7.95 -17.14
C PRO A 884 39.74 -9.47 -17.09
N ALA A 885 39.21 -10.13 -18.11
CA ALA A 885 39.27 -11.57 -18.30
C ALA A 885 40.66 -12.15 -18.02
N ALA A 886 40.77 -12.99 -16.98
CA ALA A 886 41.92 -13.83 -16.78
C ALA A 886 41.93 -14.94 -17.81
N ARG A 887 43.09 -15.09 -18.47
CA ARG A 887 43.36 -16.06 -19.53
C ARG A 887 43.07 -17.48 -19.02
N SER A 888 42.31 -18.21 -19.78
CA SER A 888 42.10 -19.64 -19.66
C SER A 888 43.42 -20.38 -19.90
N ALA A 889 44.03 -20.95 -18.86
CA ALA A 889 44.98 -22.03 -19.04
C ALA A 889 44.21 -23.35 -18.97
N SER A 890 44.05 -24.02 -20.10
CA SER A 890 43.60 -25.38 -20.23
C SER A 890 44.77 -26.31 -20.00
N PRO A 891 44.72 -27.33 -19.14
CA PRO A 891 45.60 -28.47 -19.25
C PRO A 891 44.92 -29.50 -20.19
N ALA A 892 45.70 -29.88 -21.19
CA ALA A 892 45.40 -31.03 -22.04
C ALA A 892 45.47 -32.33 -21.22
N ARG A 893 44.40 -33.13 -21.27
CA ARG A 893 44.30 -34.54 -21.60
C ARG A 893 42.89 -35.03 -21.52
#